data_d3a62f87bacda50efdc70ae381feb67b
#
_entry.id   d3a62f87bacda50efdc70ae381feb67b
#
_cell.length_a   1.000
_cell.length_b   1.000
_cell.length_c   1.000
_cell.angle_alpha   90.00
_cell.angle_beta   90.00
_cell.angle_gamma   90.00
#
_symmetry.space_group_name_H-M   'P 1'
#
loop_
_entity.id
_entity.type
_entity.pdbx_description
1 polymer ?
#
loop_
_entity_poly.entity_id
_entity_poly.type
_entity_poly.pdbx_seq_one_letter_code
_entity_poly.pdbx_strand_id
1 'polypeptide(L)'
;MKKIILTFLAASAMLPASMQAQRVCGTDEHHHHLMQTDPEYVKQREQIEQHTQQYVQNPTQTRAVVTIPVVVHIVYNTATQNISDAQIQSQMTVLNNDFRKLNADWTLTPSAFQGLVADCEVNFCLAQQDPNGNPTTGIVRKSTTVTSFSSNNAVKYDAQGGSNAWDRSRYLNIWVCNLGGGLLGYAQFPGGGAATDGVVCTHTGFGTTGTAAAPFNKGRTATHEVGHWLNLYHIWGDDGTGCTGSDQVGDTPNAGGPNYGCPGFPKVSCSNGPNGDMFMNYMDYTNDACMYMFSAGQKTRLSALFAVGGARASLITSNGCTPPSGTTCGTPSGVNATGITTSGATIGWTAVAGASSYNVQYKLSTATTWTTTTSSTNSKALTGLTAATAYNVQVQAVCTGGSSTYSSPINFTTSTAGGGGTCTNNYEPNETRTSATSVAVNTDIVSMIGTSTDKDYYKIVTTTAAPKLKVTLTNLPFDYDLKLYRSNGTLLATAQNGGTSSETITYNTGTSGATYFLHVYGYNGAFSASQCYTLRANTSATNFRLDGSEEQMEKAALNVFPNPANDKAGIQFFAVGNQEVVVNLYNAMGQKLQSIQAVTVEGENNLYVDLSTFSSGMYMLELIEGEERKIQKFTIQK
;
A
#
# COMPACT_ATOMS: atom_id res chain seq x y z
N MET A 1 -13.44 60.22 46.97
CA MET A 1 -12.49 59.64 46.01
C MET A 1 -12.49 58.13 46.21
N LYS A 2 -13.31 57.40 45.40
CA LYS A 2 -13.35 55.91 45.44
C LYS A 2 -12.44 55.40 44.34
N LYS A 3 -11.40 54.64 44.71
CA LYS A 3 -10.53 53.94 43.77
C LYS A 3 -11.22 52.65 43.32
N ILE A 4 -11.46 52.52 42.03
CA ILE A 4 -11.92 51.29 41.39
C ILE A 4 -10.65 50.50 41.04
N ILE A 5 -10.51 49.30 41.60
CA ILE A 5 -9.47 48.32 41.25
C ILE A 5 -10.08 47.45 40.15
N LEU A 6 -9.52 47.55 38.94
CA LEU A 6 -9.86 46.67 37.82
C LEU A 6 -8.98 45.40 37.90
N THR A 7 -9.60 44.26 38.21
CA THR A 7 -8.92 42.98 38.19
C THR A 7 -9.03 42.40 36.80
N PHE A 8 -7.89 42.31 36.11
CA PHE A 8 -7.80 41.57 34.82
C PHE A 8 -7.79 40.08 35.11
N LEU A 9 -8.86 39.37 34.74
CA LEU A 9 -8.86 37.90 34.62
C LEU A 9 -8.16 37.54 33.29
N ALA A 10 -6.96 36.99 33.38
CA ALA A 10 -6.30 36.35 32.26
C ALA A 10 -6.94 34.96 32.05
N ALA A 11 -7.80 34.83 31.04
CA ALA A 11 -8.28 33.54 30.60
C ALA A 11 -7.14 32.87 29.78
N SER A 12 -6.42 31.95 30.40
CA SER A 12 -5.53 31.04 29.65
C SER A 12 -6.37 30.08 28.82
N ALA A 13 -6.38 30.31 27.51
CA ALA A 13 -6.91 29.36 26.54
C ALA A 13 -6.01 28.10 26.55
N MET A 14 -6.42 27.05 27.23
CA MET A 14 -5.85 25.73 27.02
C MET A 14 -6.23 25.28 25.60
N LEU A 15 -5.27 25.32 24.70
CA LEU A 15 -5.37 24.60 23.42
C LEU A 15 -5.49 23.11 23.74
N PRO A 16 -6.45 22.37 23.14
CA PRO A 16 -6.49 20.94 23.33
C PRO A 16 -5.20 20.36 22.74
N ALA A 17 -4.36 19.75 23.59
CA ALA A 17 -3.30 18.90 23.13
C ALA A 17 -3.95 17.82 22.26
N SER A 18 -3.56 17.72 20.99
CA SER A 18 -3.98 16.63 20.15
C SER A 18 -3.50 15.33 20.82
N MET A 19 -4.44 14.57 21.41
CA MET A 19 -4.13 13.23 21.90
C MET A 19 -3.75 12.41 20.65
N GLN A 20 -2.46 12.15 20.48
CA GLN A 20 -2.01 11.19 19.48
C GLN A 20 -2.58 9.83 19.87
N ALA A 21 -3.14 9.13 18.89
CA ALA A 21 -3.62 7.77 19.10
C ALA A 21 -2.43 6.91 19.57
N GLN A 22 -2.57 6.30 20.74
CA GLN A 22 -1.57 5.41 21.32
C GLN A 22 -1.92 3.97 20.94
N ARG A 23 -0.90 3.13 20.71
CA ARG A 23 -1.10 1.69 20.53
C ARG A 23 -1.61 1.10 21.83
N VAL A 24 -2.64 0.26 21.73
CA VAL A 24 -3.15 -0.53 22.84
C VAL A 24 -3.22 -1.98 22.39
N CYS A 25 -2.42 -2.84 23.01
CA CYS A 25 -2.45 -4.29 22.86
C CYS A 25 -3.10 -4.92 24.09
N GLY A 26 -4.04 -5.83 23.89
CA GLY A 26 -4.76 -6.51 24.98
C GLY A 26 -4.14 -7.84 25.37
N THR A 27 -2.98 -8.21 24.83
CA THR A 27 -2.36 -9.52 25.04
C THR A 27 -1.93 -9.71 26.49
N ASP A 28 -1.32 -8.69 27.10
CA ASP A 28 -0.85 -8.76 28.49
C ASP A 28 -2.02 -8.95 29.47
N GLU A 29 -3.08 -8.14 29.37
CA GLU A 29 -4.30 -8.32 30.17
C GLU A 29 -4.88 -9.72 30.01
N HIS A 30 -4.97 -10.20 28.76
CA HIS A 30 -5.50 -11.53 28.44
C HIS A 30 -4.62 -12.63 29.03
N HIS A 31 -3.31 -12.51 28.94
CA HIS A 31 -2.33 -13.42 29.53
C HIS A 31 -2.47 -13.48 31.04
N HIS A 32 -2.46 -12.33 31.71
CA HIS A 32 -2.62 -12.24 33.17
C HIS A 32 -3.95 -12.82 33.64
N HIS A 33 -5.05 -12.56 32.92
CA HIS A 33 -6.34 -13.16 33.23
C HIS A 33 -6.27 -14.70 33.19
N LEU A 34 -5.69 -15.28 32.14
CA LEU A 34 -5.54 -16.73 32.02
C LEU A 34 -4.60 -17.31 33.08
N MET A 35 -3.50 -16.62 33.41
CA MET A 35 -2.59 -17.02 34.50
C MET A 35 -3.28 -17.08 35.86
N GLN A 36 -4.31 -16.26 36.08
CA GLN A 36 -5.08 -16.21 37.36
C GLN A 36 -6.24 -17.19 37.38
N THR A 37 -6.83 -17.51 36.23
CA THR A 37 -8.12 -18.22 36.17
C THR A 37 -8.03 -19.64 35.59
N ASP A 38 -6.93 -20.00 34.90
CA ASP A 38 -6.76 -21.30 34.24
C ASP A 38 -5.44 -21.98 34.68
N PRO A 39 -5.50 -22.89 35.68
CA PRO A 39 -4.32 -23.62 36.16
C PRO A 39 -3.64 -24.49 35.11
N GLU A 40 -4.38 -25.00 34.12
CA GLU A 40 -3.76 -25.78 33.03
C GLU A 40 -2.97 -24.86 32.09
N TYR A 41 -3.46 -23.66 31.84
CA TYR A 41 -2.70 -22.64 31.11
C TYR A 41 -1.37 -22.32 31.82
N VAL A 42 -1.39 -22.11 33.13
CA VAL A 42 -0.15 -21.84 33.92
C VAL A 42 0.86 -22.97 33.70
N LYS A 43 0.44 -24.22 33.90
CA LYS A 43 1.29 -25.39 33.70
C LYS A 43 1.84 -25.51 32.27
N GLN A 44 1.00 -25.26 31.27
CA GLN A 44 1.42 -25.28 29.87
C GLN A 44 2.44 -24.16 29.56
N ARG A 45 2.21 -22.97 30.10
CA ARG A 45 3.15 -21.85 29.96
C ARG A 45 4.52 -22.18 30.55
N GLU A 46 4.56 -22.74 31.76
CA GLU A 46 5.80 -23.18 32.41
C GLU A 46 6.57 -24.20 31.56
N GLN A 47 5.88 -25.20 31.02
CA GLN A 47 6.50 -26.22 30.16
C GLN A 47 7.05 -25.62 28.87
N ILE A 48 6.28 -24.73 28.23
CA ILE A 48 6.71 -24.06 27.00
C ILE A 48 7.92 -23.16 27.28
N GLU A 49 7.91 -22.46 28.40
CA GLU A 49 9.03 -21.59 28.78
C GLU A 49 10.29 -22.39 29.08
N GLN A 50 10.18 -23.48 29.83
CA GLN A 50 11.30 -24.39 30.07
C GLN A 50 11.88 -24.96 28.77
N HIS A 51 11.03 -25.39 27.85
CA HIS A 51 11.44 -25.87 26.53
C HIS A 51 12.15 -24.75 25.72
N THR A 52 11.59 -23.55 25.76
CA THR A 52 12.16 -22.38 25.07
C THR A 52 13.54 -22.03 25.63
N GLN A 53 13.71 -22.01 26.94
CA GLN A 53 15.01 -21.71 27.58
C GLN A 53 16.06 -22.79 27.27
N GLN A 54 15.69 -24.07 27.27
CA GLN A 54 16.59 -25.16 26.88
C GLN A 54 17.05 -25.01 25.42
N TYR A 55 16.12 -24.64 24.53
CA TYR A 55 16.46 -24.41 23.11
C TYR A 55 17.35 -23.18 22.93
N VAL A 56 17.09 -22.08 23.64
CA VAL A 56 17.91 -20.85 23.58
C VAL A 56 19.34 -21.09 24.02
N GLN A 57 19.54 -21.95 25.05
CA GLN A 57 20.88 -22.32 25.54
C GLN A 57 21.64 -23.21 24.55
N ASN A 58 20.94 -24.06 23.80
CA ASN A 58 21.53 -25.01 22.85
C ASN A 58 20.69 -25.03 21.55
N PRO A 59 20.72 -23.98 20.74
CA PRO A 59 19.93 -23.93 19.53
C PRO A 59 20.38 -25.03 18.55
N THR A 60 19.44 -25.93 18.23
CA THR A 60 19.68 -26.92 17.17
C THR A 60 19.69 -26.22 15.82
N GLN A 61 20.55 -26.72 14.93
CA GLN A 61 20.91 -26.09 13.65
C GLN A 61 19.73 -25.59 12.79
N THR A 62 20.07 -24.61 11.95
CA THR A 62 19.28 -23.93 10.93
C THR A 62 18.25 -24.84 10.27
N ARG A 63 17.00 -24.53 10.54
CA ARG A 63 15.85 -25.16 9.90
C ARG A 63 15.57 -24.46 8.58
N ALA A 64 15.01 -25.22 7.64
CA ALA A 64 14.35 -24.60 6.48
C ALA A 64 13.26 -23.63 6.95
N VAL A 65 13.03 -22.59 6.16
CA VAL A 65 11.96 -21.62 6.41
C VAL A 65 10.64 -22.32 6.72
N VAL A 66 10.01 -21.96 7.83
CA VAL A 66 8.70 -22.49 8.23
C VAL A 66 7.63 -21.67 7.51
N THR A 67 6.70 -22.34 6.80
CA THR A 67 5.53 -21.67 6.22
C THR A 67 4.28 -22.02 7.00
N ILE A 68 3.60 -21.01 7.54
CA ILE A 68 2.42 -21.17 8.40
C ILE A 68 1.16 -20.88 7.58
N PRO A 69 0.23 -21.85 7.46
CA PRO A 69 -1.07 -21.59 6.86
C PRO A 69 -1.92 -20.69 7.76
N VAL A 70 -2.50 -19.66 7.17
CA VAL A 70 -3.31 -18.64 7.84
C VAL A 70 -4.76 -18.73 7.38
N VAL A 71 -5.70 -18.70 8.31
CA VAL A 71 -7.09 -18.38 8.04
C VAL A 71 -7.44 -17.02 8.63
N VAL A 72 -8.05 -16.17 7.80
CA VAL A 72 -8.48 -14.83 8.22
C VAL A 72 -10.00 -14.81 8.35
N HIS A 73 -10.48 -14.62 9.58
CA HIS A 73 -11.90 -14.52 9.93
C HIS A 73 -12.31 -13.05 9.94
N ILE A 74 -13.03 -12.59 8.94
CA ILE A 74 -13.58 -11.23 8.88
C ILE A 74 -14.95 -11.23 9.55
N VAL A 75 -15.02 -10.68 10.77
CA VAL A 75 -16.26 -10.56 11.54
C VAL A 75 -16.74 -9.11 11.49
N TYR A 76 -17.84 -8.85 10.80
CA TYR A 76 -18.25 -7.50 10.44
C TYR A 76 -19.74 -7.21 10.73
N ASN A 77 -20.01 -6.02 11.27
CA ASN A 77 -21.35 -5.48 11.47
C ASN A 77 -21.78 -4.52 10.33
N THR A 78 -20.80 -3.85 9.70
CA THR A 78 -21.02 -2.90 8.61
C THR A 78 -20.23 -3.29 7.35
N ALA A 79 -20.65 -2.78 6.19
CA ALA A 79 -19.94 -3.01 4.93
C ALA A 79 -18.47 -2.54 4.98
N THR A 80 -18.18 -1.45 5.70
CA THR A 80 -16.81 -0.93 5.86
C THR A 80 -15.92 -1.91 6.63
N GLN A 81 -16.46 -2.61 7.62
CA GLN A 81 -15.71 -3.61 8.39
C GLN A 81 -15.48 -4.93 7.61
N ASN A 82 -16.25 -5.15 6.55
CA ASN A 82 -16.04 -6.28 5.64
C ASN A 82 -14.92 -5.97 4.66
N ILE A 83 -13.69 -5.93 5.18
CA ILE A 83 -12.50 -5.51 4.44
C ILE A 83 -12.27 -6.34 3.18
N SER A 84 -11.68 -5.73 2.16
CA SER A 84 -11.44 -6.37 0.86
C SER A 84 -10.35 -7.45 0.92
N ASP A 85 -10.38 -8.38 -0.05
CA ASP A 85 -9.30 -9.36 -0.22
C ASP A 85 -7.96 -8.65 -0.48
N ALA A 86 -7.95 -7.51 -1.18
CA ALA A 86 -6.74 -6.72 -1.40
C ALA A 86 -6.12 -6.21 -0.09
N GLN A 87 -6.94 -5.79 0.89
CA GLN A 87 -6.46 -5.41 2.21
C GLN A 87 -5.88 -6.61 2.96
N ILE A 88 -6.50 -7.78 2.88
CA ILE A 88 -6.00 -9.02 3.47
C ILE A 88 -4.66 -9.42 2.84
N GLN A 89 -4.56 -9.38 1.51
CA GLN A 89 -3.31 -9.69 0.80
C GLN A 89 -2.19 -8.72 1.16
N SER A 90 -2.49 -7.42 1.35
CA SER A 90 -1.51 -6.46 1.82
C SER A 90 -0.95 -6.81 3.20
N GLN A 91 -1.80 -7.33 4.11
CA GLN A 91 -1.34 -7.82 5.42
C GLN A 91 -0.47 -9.06 5.31
N MET A 92 -0.82 -10.02 4.44
CA MET A 92 0.01 -11.20 4.22
C MET A 92 1.38 -10.82 3.69
N THR A 93 1.45 -9.81 2.82
CA THR A 93 2.72 -9.25 2.32
C THR A 93 3.54 -8.64 3.47
N VAL A 94 2.91 -7.86 4.35
CA VAL A 94 3.59 -7.28 5.53
C VAL A 94 4.15 -8.37 6.44
N LEU A 95 3.35 -9.37 6.82
CA LEU A 95 3.82 -10.47 7.67
C LEU A 95 5.04 -11.17 7.06
N ASN A 96 5.00 -11.48 5.77
CA ASN A 96 6.12 -12.10 5.08
C ASN A 96 7.35 -11.19 5.02
N ASN A 97 7.17 -9.89 4.79
CA ASN A 97 8.31 -8.96 4.76
C ASN A 97 8.95 -8.81 6.14
N ASP A 98 8.14 -8.63 7.18
CA ASP A 98 8.63 -8.35 8.54
C ASP A 98 9.31 -9.57 9.16
N PHE A 99 8.71 -10.76 9.07
CA PHE A 99 9.28 -12.00 9.61
C PHE A 99 10.45 -12.55 8.78
N ARG A 100 10.66 -12.07 7.55
CA ARG A 100 11.77 -12.45 6.68
C ARG A 100 12.81 -11.35 6.49
N LYS A 101 12.73 -10.25 7.24
CA LYS A 101 13.63 -9.10 7.09
C LYS A 101 13.69 -8.60 5.63
N LEU A 102 12.55 -8.65 4.93
CA LEU A 102 12.39 -8.15 3.56
C LEU A 102 11.75 -6.76 3.51
N ASN A 103 11.31 -6.23 4.64
CA ASN A 103 10.81 -4.86 4.78
C ASN A 103 11.94 -3.86 4.50
N ALA A 104 11.75 -2.94 3.56
CA ALA A 104 12.81 -1.99 3.16
C ALA A 104 13.27 -1.09 4.32
N ASP A 105 12.38 -0.80 5.27
CA ASP A 105 12.62 0.09 6.41
C ASP A 105 13.47 -0.52 7.52
N TRP A 106 13.84 -1.81 7.48
CA TRP A 106 14.81 -2.36 8.44
C TRP A 106 16.17 -1.61 8.42
N THR A 107 16.52 -1.00 7.29
CA THR A 107 17.73 -0.18 7.14
C THR A 107 17.70 1.11 7.95
N LEU A 108 16.51 1.55 8.39
CA LEU A 108 16.33 2.70 9.29
C LEU A 108 16.63 2.36 10.76
N THR A 109 16.84 1.10 11.08
CA THR A 109 17.29 0.69 12.42
C THR A 109 18.60 1.39 12.76
N PRO A 110 18.70 2.05 13.93
CA PRO A 110 19.93 2.70 14.36
C PRO A 110 21.14 1.75 14.29
N SER A 111 22.31 2.27 13.93
CA SER A 111 23.52 1.46 13.70
C SER A 111 23.89 0.58 14.90
N ALA A 112 23.58 1.02 16.13
CA ALA A 112 23.77 0.26 17.35
C ALA A 112 23.00 -1.07 17.39
N PHE A 113 21.86 -1.15 16.69
CA PHE A 113 20.98 -2.32 16.67
C PHE A 113 20.93 -3.02 15.29
N GLN A 114 21.51 -2.44 14.23
CA GLN A 114 21.47 -3.02 12.88
C GLN A 114 22.03 -4.45 12.80
N GLY A 115 23.09 -4.72 13.56
CA GLY A 115 23.69 -6.07 13.63
C GLY A 115 22.80 -7.11 14.31
N LEU A 116 21.75 -6.69 15.02
CA LEU A 116 20.81 -7.56 15.72
C LEU A 116 19.55 -7.85 14.89
N VAL A 117 19.32 -7.14 13.77
CA VAL A 117 18.12 -7.34 12.93
C VAL A 117 18.12 -8.73 12.32
N ALA A 118 17.11 -9.53 12.64
CA ALA A 118 17.03 -10.93 12.23
C ALA A 118 16.00 -11.20 11.12
N ASP A 119 16.32 -12.14 10.24
CA ASP A 119 15.33 -12.90 9.46
C ASP A 119 14.83 -14.04 10.36
N CYS A 120 13.56 -13.99 10.75
CA CYS A 120 12.93 -14.99 11.63
C CYS A 120 12.69 -16.34 10.93
N GLU A 121 12.89 -16.42 9.62
CA GLU A 121 12.70 -17.64 8.79
C GLU A 121 11.28 -18.22 8.88
N VAL A 122 10.28 -17.33 9.04
CA VAL A 122 8.86 -17.68 9.05
C VAL A 122 8.15 -16.99 7.88
N ASN A 123 7.46 -17.78 7.07
CA ASN A 123 6.55 -17.33 6.02
C ASN A 123 5.10 -17.62 6.40
N PHE A 124 4.19 -16.93 5.76
CA PHE A 124 2.75 -17.09 5.92
C PHE A 124 2.08 -17.26 4.55
N CYS A 125 1.14 -18.17 4.43
CA CYS A 125 0.28 -18.31 3.25
C CYS A 125 -1.18 -18.28 3.68
N LEU A 126 -2.09 -17.74 2.88
CA LEU A 126 -3.51 -18.03 3.07
C LEU A 126 -3.77 -19.51 2.85
N ALA A 127 -4.58 -20.11 3.73
CA ALA A 127 -4.94 -21.52 3.64
C ALA A 127 -5.61 -21.82 2.29
N GLN A 128 -5.19 -22.91 1.64
CA GLN A 128 -5.74 -23.39 0.38
C GLN A 128 -6.65 -24.61 0.56
N GLN A 129 -6.64 -25.22 1.74
CA GLN A 129 -7.62 -26.23 2.16
C GLN A 129 -8.12 -25.91 3.57
N ASP A 130 -9.40 -26.18 3.81
CA ASP A 130 -10.04 -26.03 5.11
C ASP A 130 -9.71 -27.23 6.05
N PRO A 131 -10.14 -27.23 7.33
CA PRO A 131 -9.90 -28.36 8.24
C PRO A 131 -10.44 -29.71 7.75
N ASN A 132 -11.45 -29.71 6.87
CA ASN A 132 -12.04 -30.90 6.29
C ASN A 132 -11.35 -31.34 4.98
N GLY A 133 -10.32 -30.61 4.54
CA GLY A 133 -9.60 -30.89 3.31
C GLY A 133 -10.31 -30.36 2.04
N ASN A 134 -11.30 -29.49 2.16
CA ASN A 134 -11.94 -28.84 1.00
C ASN A 134 -11.13 -27.61 0.53
N PRO A 135 -11.20 -27.24 -0.75
CA PRO A 135 -10.59 -26.03 -1.26
C PRO A 135 -11.13 -24.78 -0.55
N THR A 136 -10.25 -23.83 -0.25
CA THR A 136 -10.62 -22.55 0.37
C THR A 136 -9.71 -21.43 -0.11
N THR A 137 -10.15 -20.19 0.06
CA THR A 137 -9.33 -19.00 -0.10
C THR A 137 -8.56 -18.61 1.17
N GLY A 138 -8.78 -19.33 2.28
CA GLY A 138 -8.24 -18.98 3.59
C GLY A 138 -8.94 -17.75 4.23
N ILE A 139 -10.06 -17.29 3.66
CA ILE A 139 -10.83 -16.15 4.15
C ILE A 139 -12.23 -16.58 4.51
N VAL A 140 -12.60 -16.39 5.77
CA VAL A 140 -13.94 -16.65 6.30
C VAL A 140 -14.62 -15.30 6.56
N ARG A 141 -15.81 -15.07 6.01
CA ARG A 141 -16.57 -13.84 6.20
C ARG A 141 -17.84 -14.11 6.98
N LYS A 142 -17.98 -13.43 8.13
CA LYS A 142 -19.09 -13.60 9.08
C LYS A 142 -19.73 -12.26 9.37
N SER A 143 -20.97 -12.08 8.93
CA SER A 143 -21.77 -10.94 9.38
C SER A 143 -22.25 -11.14 10.81
N THR A 144 -22.30 -10.06 11.59
CA THR A 144 -22.73 -10.09 12.99
C THR A 144 -23.59 -8.88 13.34
N THR A 145 -24.39 -9.01 14.37
CA THR A 145 -25.12 -7.89 14.99
C THR A 145 -24.30 -7.21 16.10
N VAL A 146 -23.16 -7.80 16.51
CA VAL A 146 -22.26 -7.24 17.49
C VAL A 146 -21.53 -6.04 16.88
N THR A 147 -21.71 -4.87 17.47
CA THR A 147 -21.15 -3.62 16.94
C THR A 147 -19.67 -3.42 17.27
N SER A 148 -19.20 -4.05 18.35
CA SER A 148 -17.82 -3.95 18.83
C SER A 148 -17.46 -5.15 19.72
N PHE A 149 -16.25 -5.65 19.59
CA PHE A 149 -15.67 -6.71 20.42
C PHE A 149 -14.60 -6.14 21.38
N SER A 150 -14.20 -6.93 22.35
CA SER A 150 -13.12 -6.64 23.30
C SER A 150 -12.15 -7.82 23.39
N SER A 151 -11.18 -7.79 24.31
CA SER A 151 -10.22 -8.87 24.57
C SER A 151 -10.81 -10.13 25.25
N ASN A 152 -12.14 -10.21 25.39
CA ASN A 152 -12.85 -11.31 26.07
C ASN A 152 -13.06 -12.59 25.22
N ASN A 153 -12.45 -12.68 24.06
CA ASN A 153 -12.57 -13.78 23.09
C ASN A 153 -13.96 -14.01 22.46
N ALA A 154 -14.96 -13.17 22.69
CA ALA A 154 -16.28 -13.34 22.10
C ALA A 154 -16.24 -13.44 20.55
N VAL A 155 -15.33 -12.71 19.90
CA VAL A 155 -15.12 -12.74 18.44
C VAL A 155 -14.69 -14.13 17.93
N LYS A 156 -14.20 -14.99 18.80
CA LYS A 156 -13.69 -16.34 18.46
C LYS A 156 -14.77 -17.43 18.57
N TYR A 157 -16.03 -17.06 18.84
CA TYR A 157 -17.14 -18.00 18.99
C TYR A 157 -18.34 -17.60 18.15
N ASP A 158 -18.82 -18.52 17.29
CA ASP A 158 -20.06 -18.33 16.52
C ASP A 158 -21.27 -18.01 17.41
N ALA A 159 -21.35 -18.68 18.56
CA ALA A 159 -22.45 -18.48 19.52
C ALA A 159 -22.46 -17.09 20.17
N GLN A 160 -21.37 -16.34 20.09
CA GLN A 160 -21.23 -14.98 20.61
C GLN A 160 -21.17 -13.93 19.50
N GLY A 161 -21.59 -14.29 18.28
CA GLY A 161 -21.58 -13.41 17.11
C GLY A 161 -20.22 -13.30 16.42
N GLY A 162 -19.26 -14.11 16.80
CA GLY A 162 -17.93 -14.20 16.20
C GLY A 162 -17.83 -15.30 15.14
N SER A 163 -16.64 -15.90 15.03
CA SER A 163 -16.33 -17.02 14.11
C SER A 163 -15.41 -18.02 14.80
N ASN A 164 -15.81 -19.32 14.80
CA ASN A 164 -15.04 -20.37 15.44
C ASN A 164 -13.66 -20.54 14.81
N ALA A 165 -12.66 -20.85 15.66
CA ALA A 165 -11.30 -21.13 15.20
C ALA A 165 -11.23 -22.39 14.34
N TRP A 166 -10.30 -22.42 13.39
CA TRP A 166 -9.83 -23.63 12.74
C TRP A 166 -8.77 -24.31 13.62
N ASP A 167 -8.46 -25.56 13.31
CA ASP A 167 -7.50 -26.39 14.05
C ASP A 167 -6.13 -25.71 14.17
N ARG A 168 -5.76 -25.30 15.38
CA ARG A 168 -4.49 -24.62 15.70
C ARG A 168 -3.24 -25.46 15.41
N SER A 169 -3.38 -26.78 15.28
CA SER A 169 -2.27 -27.66 14.92
C SER A 169 -1.86 -27.53 13.46
N ARG A 170 -2.75 -26.92 12.63
CA ARG A 170 -2.58 -26.78 11.19
C ARG A 170 -2.62 -25.32 10.71
N TYR A 171 -3.24 -24.42 11.47
CA TYR A 171 -3.50 -23.03 11.04
C TYR A 171 -3.20 -22.01 12.13
N LEU A 172 -2.70 -20.86 11.72
CA LEU A 172 -2.82 -19.62 12.48
C LEU A 172 -4.19 -19.00 12.19
N ASN A 173 -5.01 -18.78 13.21
CA ASN A 173 -6.27 -18.07 13.10
C ASN A 173 -6.03 -16.56 13.33
N ILE A 174 -6.49 -15.74 12.42
CA ILE A 174 -6.49 -14.27 12.55
C ILE A 174 -7.92 -13.77 12.44
N TRP A 175 -8.46 -13.17 13.50
CA TRP A 175 -9.75 -12.50 13.47
C TRP A 175 -9.55 -11.02 13.19
N VAL A 176 -10.34 -10.48 12.27
CA VAL A 176 -10.39 -9.05 11.98
C VAL A 176 -11.81 -8.57 12.23
N CYS A 177 -11.96 -7.61 13.13
CA CYS A 177 -13.26 -7.11 13.55
C CYS A 177 -13.18 -5.62 13.94
N ASN A 178 -14.26 -5.05 14.44
CA ASN A 178 -14.24 -3.77 15.13
C ASN A 178 -13.95 -4.00 16.62
N LEU A 179 -12.76 -3.62 17.08
CA LEU A 179 -12.40 -3.64 18.50
C LEU A 179 -12.75 -2.30 19.16
N GLY A 180 -13.37 -2.37 20.33
CA GLY A 180 -13.73 -1.19 21.14
C GLY A 180 -12.58 -0.68 22.01
N GLY A 181 -12.80 0.48 22.64
CA GLY A 181 -11.87 1.02 23.64
C GLY A 181 -10.50 1.46 23.12
N GLY A 182 -10.34 1.63 21.80
CA GLY A 182 -9.05 1.99 21.21
C GLY A 182 -8.07 0.80 21.08
N LEU A 183 -8.53 -0.42 21.39
CA LEU A 183 -7.74 -1.65 21.26
C LEU A 183 -7.40 -1.92 19.79
N LEU A 184 -6.11 -2.10 19.48
CA LEU A 184 -5.65 -2.41 18.13
C LEU A 184 -5.63 -3.92 17.86
N GLY A 185 -5.25 -4.72 18.85
CA GLY A 185 -5.20 -6.16 18.74
C GLY A 185 -4.96 -6.85 20.07
N TYR A 186 -5.02 -8.17 20.02
CA TYR A 186 -4.55 -9.04 21.09
C TYR A 186 -4.28 -10.45 20.55
N ALA A 187 -3.37 -11.14 21.17
CA ALA A 187 -3.00 -12.51 20.87
C ALA A 187 -3.24 -13.45 22.06
N GLN A 188 -3.29 -14.73 21.77
CA GLN A 188 -3.13 -15.75 22.79
C GLN A 188 -1.72 -16.33 22.72
N PHE A 189 -0.97 -16.24 23.83
CA PHE A 189 0.30 -16.97 23.94
C PHE A 189 0.11 -18.48 23.78
N PRO A 190 1.14 -19.20 23.28
CA PRO A 190 1.08 -20.67 23.22
C PRO A 190 0.75 -21.30 24.59
N GLY A 191 -0.05 -22.35 24.62
CA GLY A 191 -0.48 -23.05 25.84
C GLY A 191 -1.93 -22.80 26.23
N GLY A 192 -2.61 -21.81 25.67
CA GLY A 192 -4.02 -21.56 25.93
C GLY A 192 -4.97 -22.52 25.19
N GLY A 193 -6.27 -22.33 25.38
CA GLY A 193 -7.33 -23.15 24.78
C GLY A 193 -7.28 -23.17 23.25
N ALA A 194 -7.58 -24.30 22.63
CA ALA A 194 -7.54 -24.44 21.18
C ALA A 194 -8.57 -23.57 20.45
N ALA A 195 -9.74 -23.39 21.05
CA ALA A 195 -10.82 -22.59 20.48
C ALA A 195 -10.52 -21.08 20.43
N THR A 196 -9.54 -20.62 21.19
CA THR A 196 -9.16 -19.22 21.28
C THR A 196 -7.75 -18.93 20.76
N ASP A 197 -7.06 -19.97 20.23
CA ASP A 197 -5.69 -19.85 19.74
C ASP A 197 -5.63 -19.03 18.44
N GLY A 198 -4.85 -17.97 18.47
CA GLY A 198 -4.64 -17.05 17.35
C GLY A 198 -4.57 -15.59 17.79
N VAL A 199 -4.73 -14.70 16.82
CA VAL A 199 -4.63 -13.24 17.02
C VAL A 199 -5.90 -12.53 16.56
N VAL A 200 -6.21 -11.41 17.19
CA VAL A 200 -7.32 -10.53 16.82
C VAL A 200 -6.77 -9.15 16.50
N CYS A 201 -7.21 -8.55 15.40
CA CYS A 201 -6.84 -7.20 15.01
C CYS A 201 -8.09 -6.36 14.70
N THR A 202 -8.04 -5.08 15.02
CA THR A 202 -9.05 -4.15 14.52
C THR A 202 -8.89 -3.95 13.00
N HIS A 203 -10.00 -3.82 12.27
CA HIS A 203 -9.96 -3.66 10.81
C HIS A 203 -9.21 -2.41 10.33
N THR A 204 -9.11 -1.37 11.19
CA THR A 204 -8.36 -0.13 10.90
C THR A 204 -6.86 -0.23 11.19
N GLY A 205 -6.40 -1.29 11.87
CA GLY A 205 -4.98 -1.59 12.14
C GLY A 205 -4.47 -2.81 11.36
N PHE A 206 -5.21 -3.30 10.36
CA PHE A 206 -4.90 -4.51 9.61
C PHE A 206 -4.65 -4.20 8.13
N GLY A 207 -3.49 -4.59 7.60
CA GLY A 207 -3.09 -4.32 6.22
C GLY A 207 -2.57 -2.90 6.00
N THR A 208 -2.36 -2.54 4.71
CA THR A 208 -1.79 -1.24 4.30
C THR A 208 -2.72 -0.43 3.41
N THR A 209 -3.90 -0.96 3.10
CA THR A 209 -4.89 -0.36 2.18
C THR A 209 -6.29 -0.43 2.79
N GLY A 210 -7.28 0.08 2.08
CA GLY A 210 -8.68 -0.03 2.48
C GLY A 210 -9.00 0.77 3.74
N THR A 211 -9.38 0.10 4.82
CA THR A 211 -9.74 0.74 6.11
C THR A 211 -8.55 1.01 7.01
N ALA A 212 -7.35 0.56 6.66
CA ALA A 212 -6.15 0.80 7.46
C ALA A 212 -5.90 2.30 7.63
N ALA A 213 -5.73 2.76 8.87
CA ALA A 213 -5.69 4.17 9.22
C ALA A 213 -4.41 4.54 9.99
N ALA A 214 -3.80 5.68 9.63
CA ALA A 214 -2.64 6.19 10.35
C ALA A 214 -3.00 6.49 11.82
N PRO A 215 -2.06 6.29 12.76
CA PRO A 215 -0.64 5.94 12.57
C PRO A 215 -0.36 4.43 12.51
N PHE A 216 -1.38 3.55 12.42
CA PHE A 216 -1.29 2.09 12.48
C PHE A 216 -1.69 1.44 11.14
N ASN A 217 -1.27 2.02 10.03
CA ASN A 217 -1.68 1.66 8.67
C ASN A 217 -0.61 0.96 7.83
N LYS A 218 0.46 0.45 8.45
CA LYS A 218 1.48 -0.36 7.75
C LYS A 218 1.40 -1.85 8.11
N GLY A 219 0.32 -2.28 8.76
CA GLY A 219 0.07 -3.68 9.12
C GLY A 219 0.90 -4.21 10.29
N ARG A 220 1.60 -3.32 11.02
CA ARG A 220 2.50 -3.71 12.12
C ARG A 220 1.75 -4.12 13.40
N THR A 221 0.45 -3.84 13.49
CA THR A 221 -0.40 -4.42 14.55
C THR A 221 -0.44 -5.95 14.44
N ALA A 222 -0.72 -6.51 13.26
CA ALA A 222 -0.71 -7.96 13.10
C ALA A 222 0.68 -8.57 13.27
N THR A 223 1.75 -7.89 12.84
CA THR A 223 3.14 -8.33 13.07
C THR A 223 3.43 -8.44 14.57
N HIS A 224 3.02 -7.46 15.36
CA HIS A 224 3.13 -7.42 16.81
C HIS A 224 2.36 -8.58 17.47
N GLU A 225 1.07 -8.74 17.15
CA GLU A 225 0.24 -9.78 17.75
C GLU A 225 0.71 -11.19 17.37
N VAL A 226 1.18 -11.40 16.12
CA VAL A 226 1.78 -12.68 15.71
C VAL A 226 3.10 -12.93 16.45
N GLY A 227 3.86 -11.88 16.80
CA GLY A 227 5.01 -11.99 17.71
C GLY A 227 4.64 -12.62 19.06
N HIS A 228 3.58 -12.16 19.71
CA HIS A 228 3.05 -12.75 20.94
C HIS A 228 2.56 -14.20 20.76
N TRP A 229 1.82 -14.46 19.67
CA TRP A 229 1.38 -15.81 19.33
C TRP A 229 2.57 -16.75 19.11
N LEU A 230 3.74 -16.20 18.71
CA LEU A 230 5.03 -16.90 18.62
C LEU A 230 5.90 -16.75 19.88
N ASN A 231 5.31 -16.50 21.05
CA ASN A 231 5.97 -16.51 22.36
C ASN A 231 6.91 -15.34 22.64
N LEU A 232 6.78 -14.21 21.94
CA LEU A 232 7.55 -13.00 22.25
C LEU A 232 6.78 -12.13 23.24
N TYR A 233 7.44 -11.65 24.30
CA TYR A 233 6.93 -10.66 25.23
C TYR A 233 7.20 -9.25 24.74
N HIS A 234 6.56 -8.25 25.32
CA HIS A 234 6.92 -6.87 25.12
C HIS A 234 8.36 -6.62 25.60
N ILE A 235 9.11 -5.77 24.88
CA ILE A 235 10.54 -5.57 25.17
C ILE A 235 10.84 -4.93 26.51
N TRP A 236 9.85 -4.34 27.21
CA TRP A 236 9.99 -3.81 28.58
C TRP A 236 9.65 -4.85 29.66
N GLY A 237 9.21 -6.04 29.29
CA GLY A 237 8.94 -7.16 30.20
C GLY A 237 7.69 -7.00 31.07
N ASP A 238 6.75 -6.13 30.65
CA ASP A 238 5.40 -5.96 31.22
C ASP A 238 5.35 -5.67 32.74
N ASP A 239 6.41 -5.07 33.30
CA ASP A 239 6.48 -4.63 34.72
C ASP A 239 6.06 -3.17 34.94
N GLY A 240 5.28 -2.63 33.99
CA GLY A 240 4.78 -1.27 34.00
C GLY A 240 5.86 -0.25 33.65
N THR A 241 6.27 0.56 34.63
CA THR A 241 7.37 1.54 34.48
C THR A 241 8.63 1.11 35.25
N GLY A 242 8.71 -0.14 35.65
CA GLY A 242 9.84 -0.74 36.31
C GLY A 242 11.04 -0.95 35.39
N CYS A 243 12.14 -1.38 35.99
CA CYS A 243 13.33 -1.79 35.23
C CYS A 243 13.75 -3.22 35.59
N THR A 244 12.83 -3.98 36.14
CA THR A 244 13.05 -5.35 36.64
C THR A 244 12.40 -6.40 35.77
N GLY A 245 11.47 -5.99 34.89
CA GLY A 245 10.83 -6.85 33.88
C GLY A 245 11.85 -7.41 32.88
N SER A 246 11.49 -8.52 32.26
CA SER A 246 12.32 -9.17 31.23
C SER A 246 11.42 -9.78 30.17
N ASP A 247 11.73 -9.49 28.92
CA ASP A 247 11.13 -10.15 27.76
C ASP A 247 11.73 -11.54 27.46
N GLN A 248 12.64 -12.02 28.35
CA GLN A 248 13.35 -13.28 28.23
C GLN A 248 14.25 -13.36 26.95
N VAL A 249 14.74 -12.20 26.48
CA VAL A 249 15.63 -12.08 25.31
C VAL A 249 16.86 -11.25 25.70
N GLY A 250 18.04 -11.79 25.45
CA GLY A 250 19.28 -11.19 25.96
C GLY A 250 19.85 -10.07 25.09
N ASP A 251 19.36 -9.86 23.87
CA ASP A 251 19.84 -8.83 22.95
C ASP A 251 18.87 -7.64 22.81
N THR A 252 17.78 -7.64 23.55
CA THR A 252 16.87 -6.50 23.73
C THR A 252 17.23 -5.78 25.02
N PRO A 253 17.64 -4.49 24.98
CA PRO A 253 17.93 -3.73 26.18
C PRO A 253 16.69 -3.60 27.06
N ASN A 254 16.85 -3.74 28.38
CA ASN A 254 15.74 -3.54 29.32
C ASN A 254 15.21 -2.10 29.23
N ALA A 255 13.93 -1.91 29.00
CA ALA A 255 13.28 -0.62 28.82
C ALA A 255 12.31 -0.32 29.98
N GLY A 256 12.18 0.96 30.33
CA GLY A 256 11.36 1.41 31.47
C GLY A 256 9.87 1.56 31.13
N GLY A 257 9.35 0.79 30.17
CA GLY A 257 7.96 0.80 29.74
C GLY A 257 7.79 0.98 28.24
N PRO A 258 6.54 0.98 27.74
CA PRO A 258 6.26 1.10 26.31
C PRO A 258 6.67 2.46 25.77
N ASN A 259 7.15 2.46 24.54
CA ASN A 259 7.41 3.67 23.78
C ASN A 259 6.23 3.97 22.84
N TYR A 260 5.84 5.24 22.75
CA TYR A 260 4.72 5.69 21.92
C TYR A 260 5.19 6.70 20.85
N GLY A 261 4.41 6.84 19.80
CA GLY A 261 4.74 7.73 18.69
C GLY A 261 5.96 7.24 17.91
N CYS A 262 6.86 8.14 17.58
CA CYS A 262 8.14 7.86 16.95
C CYS A 262 9.26 8.55 17.74
N PRO A 263 9.83 7.90 18.75
CA PRO A 263 10.87 8.49 19.59
C PRO A 263 12.14 8.82 18.80
N GLY A 264 12.85 9.87 19.24
CA GLY A 264 14.21 10.13 18.75
C GLY A 264 15.22 9.14 19.34
N PHE A 265 16.19 8.71 18.55
CA PHE A 265 17.26 7.84 19.00
C PHE A 265 18.50 8.67 19.44
N PRO A 266 19.19 8.30 20.56
CA PRO A 266 18.84 7.25 21.50
C PRO A 266 17.75 7.70 22.51
N LYS A 267 16.84 6.81 22.86
CA LYS A 267 15.93 6.99 24.01
C LYS A 267 16.41 6.11 25.15
N VAL A 268 16.97 6.71 26.19
CA VAL A 268 17.57 5.99 27.31
C VAL A 268 16.57 5.89 28.46
N SER A 269 16.33 4.67 28.93
CA SER A 269 15.62 4.35 30.17
C SER A 269 16.37 3.23 30.91
N CYS A 270 16.01 2.89 32.14
CA CYS A 270 16.58 1.76 32.89
C CYS A 270 18.11 1.65 32.88
N SER A 271 18.83 2.76 32.76
CA SER A 271 20.31 2.79 32.66
C SER A 271 20.87 2.01 31.46
N ASN A 272 20.10 1.85 30.39
CA ASN A 272 20.48 1.11 29.17
C ASN A 272 21.28 1.94 28.14
N GLY A 273 21.85 3.08 28.58
CA GLY A 273 22.75 3.88 27.75
C GLY A 273 24.05 3.14 27.39
N PRO A 274 24.73 3.55 26.32
CA PRO A 274 24.44 4.72 25.49
C PRO A 274 23.37 4.51 24.41
N ASN A 275 22.97 3.27 24.10
CA ASN A 275 22.10 2.93 22.97
C ASN A 275 20.62 3.09 23.26
N GLY A 276 20.22 2.98 24.54
CA GLY A 276 18.82 3.16 24.96
C GLY A 276 17.87 2.03 24.57
N ASP A 277 16.59 2.33 24.61
CA ASP A 277 15.50 1.41 24.30
C ASP A 277 15.53 1.01 22.82
N MET A 278 15.23 -0.25 22.52
CA MET A 278 15.06 -0.75 21.15
C MET A 278 13.64 -0.43 20.62
N PHE A 279 13.19 0.82 20.73
CA PHE A 279 11.82 1.26 20.45
C PHE A 279 11.34 0.97 19.02
N MET A 280 12.25 0.67 18.09
CA MET A 280 11.92 0.27 16.71
C MET A 280 11.62 -1.23 16.57
N ASN A 281 11.63 -1.98 17.67
CA ASN A 281 11.27 -3.39 17.69
C ASN A 281 9.76 -3.57 17.51
N TYR A 282 9.33 -4.60 16.77
CA TYR A 282 7.91 -4.89 16.58
C TYR A 282 7.16 -5.21 17.87
N MET A 283 7.86 -5.55 18.96
CA MET A 283 7.28 -5.84 20.26
C MET A 283 7.25 -4.61 21.20
N ASP A 284 7.41 -3.39 20.67
CA ASP A 284 7.14 -2.12 21.36
C ASP A 284 5.79 -1.52 20.91
N TYR A 285 5.41 -0.34 21.43
CA TYR A 285 4.14 0.35 21.18
C TYR A 285 4.29 1.59 20.29
N THR A 286 5.39 1.73 19.58
CA THR A 286 5.58 2.83 18.65
C THR A 286 4.60 2.77 17.46
N ASN A 287 4.47 3.87 16.74
CA ASN A 287 3.68 3.92 15.52
C ASN A 287 4.26 2.96 14.46
N ASP A 288 3.42 2.43 13.58
CA ASP A 288 3.84 1.49 12.52
C ASP A 288 5.03 2.02 11.69
N ALA A 289 5.10 3.34 11.48
CA ALA A 289 6.18 3.98 10.72
C ALA A 289 7.56 3.87 11.39
N CYS A 290 7.61 3.49 12.66
CA CYS A 290 8.82 3.47 13.48
C CYS A 290 9.15 2.08 14.04
N MET A 291 8.45 1.05 13.57
CA MET A 291 8.69 -0.36 13.85
C MET A 291 9.37 -1.03 12.67
N TYR A 292 10.57 -1.61 12.86
CA TYR A 292 11.39 -2.07 11.75
C TYR A 292 11.91 -3.50 11.89
N MET A 293 11.92 -4.10 13.08
CA MET A 293 12.72 -5.29 13.31
C MET A 293 12.23 -6.22 14.41
N PHE A 294 12.59 -7.48 14.26
CA PHE A 294 12.83 -8.43 15.35
C PHE A 294 14.34 -8.59 15.57
N SER A 295 14.73 -8.94 16.81
CA SER A 295 16.13 -9.21 17.14
C SER A 295 16.53 -10.68 16.91
N ALA A 296 17.83 -10.97 16.89
CA ALA A 296 18.36 -12.33 16.78
C ALA A 296 17.96 -13.22 17.97
N GLY A 297 17.90 -12.66 19.16
CA GLY A 297 17.41 -13.35 20.35
C GLY A 297 15.92 -13.67 20.26
N GLN A 298 15.10 -12.73 19.75
CA GLN A 298 13.68 -12.97 19.48
C GLN A 298 13.50 -14.07 18.43
N LYS A 299 14.27 -14.06 17.33
CA LYS A 299 14.30 -15.16 16.37
C LYS A 299 14.56 -16.51 17.05
N THR A 300 15.60 -16.57 17.89
CA THR A 300 15.97 -17.81 18.60
C THR A 300 14.83 -18.28 19.50
N ARG A 301 14.20 -17.36 20.25
CA ARG A 301 13.09 -17.64 21.13
C ARG A 301 11.86 -18.20 20.41
N LEU A 302 11.41 -17.55 19.31
CA LEU A 302 10.27 -18.04 18.53
C LEU A 302 10.58 -19.36 17.81
N SER A 303 11.84 -19.61 17.41
CA SER A 303 12.26 -20.85 16.73
C SER A 303 12.12 -22.08 17.61
N ALA A 304 12.23 -21.92 18.93
CA ALA A 304 11.99 -22.99 19.91
C ALA A 304 10.61 -23.64 19.77
N LEU A 305 9.60 -22.86 19.37
CA LEU A 305 8.24 -23.36 19.20
C LEU A 305 8.09 -24.39 18.07
N PHE A 306 8.97 -24.31 17.09
CA PHE A 306 8.99 -25.21 15.93
C PHE A 306 9.97 -26.38 16.10
N ALA A 307 10.77 -26.38 17.15
CA ALA A 307 11.64 -27.52 17.47
C ALA A 307 10.84 -28.75 17.89
N VAL A 308 11.50 -29.91 17.93
CA VAL A 308 10.89 -31.15 18.41
C VAL A 308 10.40 -30.96 19.85
N GLY A 309 9.12 -31.21 20.10
CA GLY A 309 8.46 -30.96 21.38
C GLY A 309 7.99 -29.51 21.60
N GLY A 310 8.25 -28.60 20.66
CA GLY A 310 7.80 -27.22 20.72
C GLY A 310 6.29 -27.07 20.48
N ALA A 311 5.70 -26.03 21.05
CA ALA A 311 4.25 -25.82 21.08
C ALA A 311 3.60 -25.58 19.69
N ARG A 312 4.39 -25.26 18.67
CA ARG A 312 3.96 -25.02 17.28
C ARG A 312 4.59 -26.02 16.28
N ALA A 313 5.25 -27.09 16.78
CA ALA A 313 5.96 -28.06 15.93
C ALA A 313 5.07 -28.72 14.88
N SER A 314 3.77 -28.91 15.16
CA SER A 314 2.80 -29.48 14.23
C SER A 314 2.59 -28.64 12.96
N LEU A 315 2.78 -27.32 13.03
CA LEU A 315 2.61 -26.44 11.87
C LEU A 315 3.61 -26.71 10.75
N ILE A 316 4.77 -27.29 11.06
CA ILE A 316 5.81 -27.60 10.08
C ILE A 316 5.35 -28.63 9.05
N THR A 317 4.51 -29.57 9.48
CA THR A 317 3.97 -30.63 8.63
C THR A 317 2.57 -30.32 8.12
N SER A 318 2.07 -29.09 8.38
CA SER A 318 0.77 -28.67 7.90
C SER A 318 0.75 -28.58 6.38
N ASN A 319 -0.25 -29.21 5.77
CA ASN A 319 -0.53 -29.11 4.35
C ASN A 319 -1.53 -27.99 4.00
N GLY A 320 -1.85 -27.13 4.97
CA GLY A 320 -2.84 -26.04 4.76
C GLY A 320 -2.49 -25.05 3.65
N CYS A 321 -1.19 -24.92 3.31
CA CYS A 321 -0.73 -24.08 2.18
C CYS A 321 -0.81 -24.79 0.81
N THR A 322 -1.18 -26.07 0.78
CA THR A 322 -1.30 -26.81 -0.48
C THR A 322 -2.77 -27.06 -0.80
N PRO A 323 -3.19 -26.93 -2.06
CA PRO A 323 -4.54 -27.33 -2.44
C PRO A 323 -4.79 -28.81 -2.13
N PRO A 324 -6.05 -29.21 -1.85
CA PRO A 324 -6.39 -30.61 -1.64
C PRO A 324 -5.98 -31.48 -2.83
N SER A 325 -5.41 -32.65 -2.55
CA SER A 325 -5.05 -33.62 -3.60
C SER A 325 -6.30 -34.08 -4.34
N GLY A 326 -6.31 -33.99 -5.67
CA GLY A 326 -7.44 -34.41 -6.52
C GLY A 326 -8.47 -33.34 -6.82
N THR A 327 -8.33 -32.12 -6.31
CA THR A 327 -9.15 -31.00 -6.78
C THR A 327 -8.62 -30.48 -8.11
N THR A 328 -9.37 -30.76 -9.17
CA THR A 328 -9.21 -30.03 -10.43
C THR A 328 -9.46 -28.55 -10.16
N CYS A 329 -8.61 -27.67 -10.66
CA CYS A 329 -8.87 -26.23 -10.65
C CYS A 329 -10.30 -25.94 -11.10
N GLY A 330 -10.93 -24.95 -10.48
CA GLY A 330 -12.12 -24.34 -11.06
C GLY A 330 -11.78 -23.75 -12.45
N THR A 331 -12.72 -23.84 -13.39
CA THR A 331 -12.56 -23.21 -14.69
C THR A 331 -12.58 -21.68 -14.53
N PRO A 332 -11.61 -20.93 -15.11
CA PRO A 332 -11.63 -19.49 -15.08
C PRO A 332 -12.94 -18.90 -15.60
N SER A 333 -13.50 -17.93 -14.89
CA SER A 333 -14.72 -17.21 -15.24
C SER A 333 -14.43 -15.73 -15.47
N GLY A 334 -15.40 -14.99 -16.01
CA GLY A 334 -15.24 -13.55 -16.23
C GLY A 334 -14.14 -13.18 -17.23
N VAL A 335 -13.80 -14.09 -18.16
CA VAL A 335 -12.81 -13.82 -19.20
C VAL A 335 -13.26 -12.64 -20.04
N ASN A 336 -12.40 -11.65 -20.19
CA ASN A 336 -12.66 -10.44 -20.96
C ASN A 336 -11.40 -9.98 -21.71
N ALA A 337 -11.57 -9.14 -22.72
CA ALA A 337 -10.48 -8.49 -23.45
C ALA A 337 -10.61 -6.98 -23.29
N THR A 338 -9.53 -6.33 -22.85
CA THR A 338 -9.41 -4.88 -22.66
C THR A 338 -8.15 -4.37 -23.32
N GLY A 339 -7.96 -3.05 -23.43
CA GLY A 339 -6.77 -2.47 -24.02
C GLY A 339 -6.52 -2.99 -25.45
N ILE A 340 -7.59 -3.16 -26.23
CA ILE A 340 -7.50 -3.71 -27.60
C ILE A 340 -6.86 -2.66 -28.52
N THR A 341 -5.75 -3.04 -29.15
CA THR A 341 -4.99 -2.22 -30.10
C THR A 341 -4.98 -2.90 -31.49
N THR A 342 -4.27 -2.31 -32.44
CA THR A 342 -4.05 -2.91 -33.77
C THR A 342 -3.25 -4.19 -33.72
N SER A 343 -2.41 -4.38 -32.69
CA SER A 343 -1.46 -5.50 -32.61
C SER A 343 -1.50 -6.25 -31.28
N GLY A 344 -2.48 -5.96 -30.41
CA GLY A 344 -2.54 -6.60 -29.09
C GLY A 344 -3.86 -6.40 -28.36
N ALA A 345 -4.00 -7.12 -27.24
CA ALA A 345 -5.08 -6.97 -26.27
C ALA A 345 -4.64 -7.51 -24.90
N THR A 346 -5.20 -7.00 -23.82
CA THR A 346 -5.03 -7.57 -22.48
C THR A 346 -6.23 -8.46 -22.17
N ILE A 347 -5.98 -9.73 -21.91
CA ILE A 347 -6.99 -10.70 -21.48
C ILE A 347 -6.97 -10.77 -19.97
N GLY A 348 -8.13 -10.53 -19.34
CA GLY A 348 -8.33 -10.64 -17.90
C GLY A 348 -9.36 -11.72 -17.56
N TRP A 349 -9.30 -12.26 -16.35
CA TRP A 349 -10.26 -13.24 -15.83
C TRP A 349 -10.33 -13.22 -14.31
N THR A 350 -11.36 -13.85 -13.74
CA THR A 350 -11.47 -14.01 -12.29
C THR A 350 -10.40 -15.00 -11.81
N ALA A 351 -9.62 -14.61 -10.80
CA ALA A 351 -8.60 -15.47 -10.22
C ALA A 351 -9.24 -16.77 -9.68
N VAL A 352 -8.60 -17.91 -9.96
CA VAL A 352 -9.03 -19.24 -9.51
C VAL A 352 -8.24 -19.60 -8.26
N ALA A 353 -8.94 -19.97 -7.19
CA ALA A 353 -8.31 -20.41 -5.96
C ALA A 353 -7.42 -21.64 -6.21
N GLY A 354 -6.20 -21.61 -5.69
CA GLY A 354 -5.23 -22.69 -5.86
C GLY A 354 -4.52 -22.76 -7.21
N ALA A 355 -4.81 -21.83 -8.14
CA ALA A 355 -4.08 -21.78 -9.40
C ALA A 355 -2.67 -21.23 -9.17
N SER A 356 -1.66 -21.98 -9.61
CA SER A 356 -0.26 -21.56 -9.63
C SER A 356 0.10 -20.79 -10.91
N SER A 357 -0.65 -21.03 -12.00
CA SER A 357 -0.50 -20.35 -13.28
C SER A 357 -1.75 -20.58 -14.14
N TYR A 358 -1.76 -19.95 -15.31
CA TYR A 358 -2.83 -20.08 -16.29
C TYR A 358 -2.25 -20.33 -17.68
N ASN A 359 -2.91 -21.21 -18.44
CA ASN A 359 -2.70 -21.34 -19.88
C ASN A 359 -3.72 -20.45 -20.59
N VAL A 360 -3.25 -19.51 -21.40
CA VAL A 360 -4.08 -18.64 -22.23
C VAL A 360 -3.93 -19.11 -23.67
N GLN A 361 -5.02 -19.55 -24.26
CA GLN A 361 -5.06 -19.96 -25.64
C GLN A 361 -5.79 -18.92 -26.48
N TYR A 362 -5.21 -18.57 -27.63
CA TYR A 362 -5.81 -17.67 -28.59
C TYR A 362 -5.58 -18.15 -30.02
N LYS A 363 -6.48 -17.80 -30.92
CA LYS A 363 -6.41 -18.12 -32.33
C LYS A 363 -7.21 -17.12 -33.15
N LEU A 364 -6.95 -17.04 -34.45
CA LEU A 364 -7.88 -16.39 -35.36
C LEU A 364 -9.26 -17.04 -35.23
N SER A 365 -10.33 -16.25 -35.29
CA SER A 365 -11.69 -16.80 -35.19
C SER A 365 -11.99 -17.87 -36.28
N THR A 366 -11.32 -17.78 -37.42
CA THR A 366 -11.41 -18.72 -38.56
C THR A 366 -10.44 -19.90 -38.46
N ALA A 367 -9.43 -19.85 -37.60
CA ALA A 367 -8.44 -20.92 -37.46
C ALA A 367 -8.96 -22.09 -36.62
N THR A 368 -8.42 -23.28 -36.85
CA THR A 368 -8.72 -24.50 -36.07
C THR A 368 -7.71 -24.72 -34.94
N THR A 369 -6.47 -24.25 -35.09
CA THR A 369 -5.38 -24.44 -34.12
C THR A 369 -5.25 -23.30 -33.15
N TRP A 370 -5.00 -23.63 -31.88
CA TRP A 370 -4.77 -22.69 -30.80
C TRP A 370 -3.28 -22.42 -30.56
N THR A 371 -2.93 -21.17 -30.37
CA THR A 371 -1.62 -20.75 -29.84
C THR A 371 -1.74 -20.65 -28.33
N THR A 372 -0.82 -21.25 -27.57
CA THR A 372 -0.83 -21.25 -26.09
C THR A 372 0.29 -20.35 -25.56
N THR A 373 -0.03 -19.52 -24.59
CA THR A 373 0.92 -18.75 -23.76
C THR A 373 0.53 -18.92 -22.28
N THR A 374 1.42 -18.58 -21.36
CA THR A 374 1.19 -18.73 -19.91
C THR A 374 1.17 -17.40 -19.20
N SER A 375 0.50 -17.36 -18.02
CA SER A 375 0.53 -16.26 -17.07
C SER A 375 0.60 -16.78 -15.65
N SER A 376 1.34 -16.12 -14.78
CA SER A 376 1.34 -16.36 -13.33
C SER A 376 0.32 -15.51 -12.58
N THR A 377 -0.36 -14.60 -13.27
CA THR A 377 -1.43 -13.73 -12.72
C THR A 377 -2.72 -13.97 -13.47
N ASN A 378 -3.82 -13.40 -13.01
CA ASN A 378 -5.14 -13.47 -13.65
C ASN A 378 -5.31 -12.48 -14.82
N SER A 379 -4.22 -12.15 -15.50
CA SER A 379 -4.17 -11.26 -16.67
C SER A 379 -3.02 -11.65 -17.60
N LYS A 380 -3.20 -11.45 -18.92
CA LYS A 380 -2.16 -11.68 -19.93
C LYS A 380 -2.28 -10.68 -21.06
N ALA A 381 -1.20 -9.96 -21.34
CA ALA A 381 -1.08 -9.19 -22.57
C ALA A 381 -0.75 -10.12 -23.75
N LEU A 382 -1.54 -10.03 -24.82
CA LEU A 382 -1.28 -10.63 -26.12
C LEU A 382 -0.72 -9.56 -27.04
N THR A 383 0.38 -9.83 -27.71
CA THR A 383 1.08 -8.92 -28.62
C THR A 383 1.35 -9.60 -29.96
N GLY A 384 1.67 -8.82 -31.02
CA GLY A 384 1.96 -9.36 -32.35
C GLY A 384 0.72 -9.87 -33.07
N LEU A 385 -0.46 -9.44 -32.69
CA LEU A 385 -1.71 -9.77 -33.36
C LEU A 385 -1.85 -8.98 -34.67
N THR A 386 -2.60 -9.51 -35.63
CA THR A 386 -2.92 -8.84 -36.90
C THR A 386 -4.05 -7.82 -36.65
N ALA A 387 -3.92 -6.64 -37.24
CA ALA A 387 -4.94 -5.59 -37.15
C ALA A 387 -6.26 -5.97 -37.84
N ALA A 388 -7.37 -5.37 -37.40
CA ALA A 388 -8.73 -5.59 -37.92
C ALA A 388 -9.13 -7.07 -37.98
N THR A 389 -8.60 -7.88 -37.07
CA THR A 389 -8.73 -9.34 -37.14
C THR A 389 -9.43 -9.87 -35.89
N ALA A 390 -10.42 -10.72 -36.07
CA ALA A 390 -11.16 -11.36 -34.99
C ALA A 390 -10.39 -12.57 -34.45
N TYR A 391 -10.27 -12.60 -33.11
CA TYR A 391 -9.62 -13.65 -32.34
C TYR A 391 -10.59 -14.29 -31.36
N ASN A 392 -10.42 -15.59 -31.12
CA ASN A 392 -11.00 -16.31 -30.01
C ASN A 392 -9.92 -16.49 -28.95
N VAL A 393 -10.29 -16.33 -27.68
CA VAL A 393 -9.41 -16.58 -26.54
C VAL A 393 -10.15 -17.37 -25.48
N GLN A 394 -9.43 -18.31 -24.84
CA GLN A 394 -9.90 -19.11 -23.71
C GLN A 394 -8.78 -19.28 -22.69
N VAL A 395 -9.15 -19.50 -21.42
CA VAL A 395 -8.19 -19.59 -20.32
C VAL A 395 -8.43 -20.85 -19.51
N GLN A 396 -7.34 -21.51 -19.12
CA GLN A 396 -7.32 -22.70 -18.26
C GLN A 396 -6.48 -22.38 -17.03
N ALA A 397 -6.95 -22.72 -15.84
CA ALA A 397 -6.16 -22.67 -14.61
C ALA A 397 -5.31 -23.93 -14.48
N VAL A 398 -4.07 -23.75 -13.99
CA VAL A 398 -3.12 -24.82 -13.67
C VAL A 398 -2.91 -24.85 -12.17
N CYS A 399 -3.27 -25.93 -11.51
CA CYS A 399 -3.09 -26.17 -10.08
C CYS A 399 -2.16 -27.36 -9.83
N THR A 400 -1.72 -27.53 -8.60
CA THR A 400 -0.83 -28.64 -8.20
C THR A 400 -1.46 -30.01 -8.43
N GLY A 401 -2.80 -30.12 -8.38
CA GLY A 401 -3.55 -31.35 -8.61
C GLY A 401 -4.00 -31.60 -10.05
N GLY A 402 -3.63 -30.71 -10.99
CA GLY A 402 -4.02 -30.81 -12.41
C GLY A 402 -4.61 -29.50 -12.94
N SER A 403 -4.87 -29.46 -14.23
CA SER A 403 -5.44 -28.28 -14.88
C SER A 403 -6.97 -28.36 -14.95
N SER A 404 -7.63 -27.20 -14.92
CA SER A 404 -9.07 -27.09 -15.18
C SER A 404 -9.42 -27.47 -16.62
N THR A 405 -10.70 -27.47 -16.95
CA THR A 405 -11.13 -27.27 -18.32
C THR A 405 -10.83 -25.84 -18.76
N TYR A 406 -10.73 -25.58 -20.07
CA TYR A 406 -10.71 -24.22 -20.59
C TYR A 406 -12.06 -23.53 -20.39
N SER A 407 -12.04 -22.21 -20.16
CA SER A 407 -13.24 -21.39 -20.18
C SER A 407 -13.94 -21.48 -21.53
N SER A 408 -15.23 -21.12 -21.58
CA SER A 408 -15.86 -20.86 -22.88
C SER A 408 -15.07 -19.78 -23.61
N PRO A 409 -14.79 -19.96 -24.92
CA PRO A 409 -14.08 -18.95 -25.69
C PRO A 409 -14.87 -17.64 -25.76
N ILE A 410 -14.17 -16.53 -25.61
CA ILE A 410 -14.68 -15.20 -25.93
C ILE A 410 -14.10 -14.71 -27.25
N ASN A 411 -14.81 -13.83 -27.93
CA ASN A 411 -14.35 -13.18 -29.14
C ASN A 411 -13.94 -11.74 -28.85
N PHE A 412 -12.84 -11.31 -29.46
CA PHE A 412 -12.50 -9.89 -29.57
C PHE A 412 -11.91 -9.63 -30.98
N THR A 413 -12.01 -8.38 -31.43
CA THR A 413 -11.42 -7.97 -32.73
C THR A 413 -10.39 -6.90 -32.45
N THR A 414 -9.15 -7.10 -32.94
CA THR A 414 -8.12 -6.07 -32.88
C THR A 414 -8.59 -4.82 -33.65
N SER A 415 -8.15 -3.67 -33.17
CA SER A 415 -8.45 -2.40 -33.85
C SER A 415 -7.96 -2.45 -35.29
N THR A 416 -8.66 -1.80 -36.21
CA THR A 416 -8.17 -1.60 -37.56
C THR A 416 -6.82 -0.91 -37.47
N ALA A 417 -5.76 -1.45 -38.08
CA ALA A 417 -4.62 -0.65 -38.49
C ALA A 417 -5.22 0.53 -39.24
N GLY A 418 -4.93 1.77 -38.83
CA GLY A 418 -5.55 2.93 -39.42
C GLY A 418 -5.74 2.72 -40.91
N GLY A 419 -6.91 2.20 -41.22
CA GLY A 419 -7.25 1.85 -42.60
C GLY A 419 -7.27 3.15 -43.33
N GLY A 420 -6.68 3.21 -44.50
CA GLY A 420 -6.69 4.34 -45.40
C GLY A 420 -8.09 4.83 -45.79
N GLY A 421 -8.90 5.19 -44.80
CA GLY A 421 -9.85 6.27 -44.87
C GLY A 421 -8.99 7.52 -44.73
N THR A 422 -9.00 8.41 -45.68
CA THR A 422 -8.38 9.72 -45.61
C THR A 422 -8.58 10.29 -44.22
N CYS A 423 -7.47 10.37 -43.45
CA CYS A 423 -7.45 11.09 -42.19
C CYS A 423 -7.94 12.50 -42.51
N THR A 424 -9.11 12.86 -42.05
CA THR A 424 -9.68 14.18 -42.32
C THR A 424 -9.46 15.00 -41.06
N ASN A 425 -8.76 16.12 -41.24
CA ASN A 425 -8.54 17.09 -40.17
C ASN A 425 -9.81 17.93 -39.97
N ASN A 426 -10.87 17.29 -39.46
CA ASN A 426 -12.21 17.88 -39.33
C ASN A 426 -12.34 18.91 -38.21
N TYR A 427 -11.29 19.08 -37.40
CA TYR A 427 -11.33 19.91 -36.20
C TYR A 427 -10.61 21.26 -36.37
N GLU A 428 -10.04 21.51 -37.55
CA GLU A 428 -9.34 22.73 -37.87
C GLU A 428 -10.28 23.94 -38.20
N PRO A 429 -9.81 25.18 -37.93
CA PRO A 429 -8.53 25.56 -37.30
C PRO A 429 -8.62 25.46 -35.77
N ASN A 430 -7.65 24.80 -35.10
CA ASN A 430 -7.64 24.61 -33.65
C ASN A 430 -6.23 24.77 -33.03
N GLU A 431 -5.31 25.51 -33.65
CA GLU A 431 -3.89 25.65 -33.28
C GLU A 431 -3.64 26.41 -31.98
N THR A 432 -4.69 27.02 -31.40
CA THR A 432 -4.58 27.79 -30.17
C THR A 432 -5.72 27.47 -29.21
N ARG A 433 -5.51 27.74 -27.91
CA ARG A 433 -6.57 27.58 -26.92
C ARG A 433 -7.82 28.42 -27.19
N THR A 434 -7.66 29.55 -27.84
CA THR A 434 -8.77 30.45 -28.23
C THR A 434 -9.55 29.94 -29.43
N SER A 435 -8.91 29.18 -30.30
CA SER A 435 -9.52 28.52 -31.47
C SER A 435 -9.89 27.06 -31.19
N ALA A 436 -9.73 26.57 -29.94
CA ALA A 436 -9.97 25.19 -29.56
C ALA A 436 -11.37 24.70 -29.95
N THR A 437 -11.44 23.59 -30.66
CA THR A 437 -12.70 22.98 -31.08
C THR A 437 -13.38 22.26 -29.92
N SER A 438 -14.69 22.57 -29.70
CA SER A 438 -15.47 21.92 -28.64
C SER A 438 -15.84 20.49 -29.04
N VAL A 439 -15.52 19.53 -28.17
CA VAL A 439 -15.75 18.10 -28.39
C VAL A 439 -16.50 17.47 -27.23
N ALA A 440 -17.22 16.39 -27.50
CA ALA A 440 -17.94 15.67 -26.46
C ALA A 440 -16.99 14.79 -25.64
N VAL A 441 -17.23 14.69 -24.33
CA VAL A 441 -16.56 13.71 -23.48
C VAL A 441 -17.08 12.29 -23.75
N ASN A 442 -16.29 11.27 -23.40
CA ASN A 442 -16.61 9.85 -23.56
C ASN A 442 -16.75 9.38 -25.03
N THR A 443 -16.24 10.17 -25.98
CA THR A 443 -16.22 9.85 -27.44
C THR A 443 -14.79 9.90 -27.96
N ASP A 444 -14.52 9.11 -28.98
CA ASP A 444 -13.22 9.14 -29.66
C ASP A 444 -13.16 10.31 -30.65
N ILE A 445 -12.06 11.06 -30.57
CA ILE A 445 -11.70 12.15 -31.46
C ILE A 445 -10.54 11.62 -32.30
N VAL A 446 -10.77 11.48 -33.60
CA VAL A 446 -9.75 11.01 -34.55
C VAL A 446 -9.30 12.21 -35.37
N SER A 447 -8.02 12.60 -35.24
CA SER A 447 -7.43 13.75 -35.92
C SER A 447 -5.96 13.51 -36.23
N MET A 448 -5.27 14.46 -36.83
CA MET A 448 -3.86 14.38 -37.18
C MET A 448 -3.13 15.68 -36.88
N ILE A 449 -1.86 15.60 -36.52
CA ILE A 449 -0.92 16.69 -36.60
C ILE A 449 -0.39 16.72 -38.06
N GLY A 450 -0.93 17.63 -38.86
CA GLY A 450 -0.74 17.62 -40.32
C GLY A 450 0.56 18.25 -40.79
N THR A 451 1.19 19.10 -40.00
CA THR A 451 2.46 19.76 -40.26
C THR A 451 3.32 19.84 -39.02
N SER A 452 4.61 20.16 -39.14
CA SER A 452 5.53 20.29 -38.01
C SER A 452 5.23 21.48 -37.05
N THR A 453 4.34 22.39 -37.45
CA THR A 453 3.90 23.54 -36.64
C THR A 453 2.47 23.42 -36.14
N ASP A 454 1.78 22.37 -36.53
CA ASP A 454 0.40 22.06 -36.17
C ASP A 454 0.29 21.68 -34.69
N LYS A 455 -0.79 22.14 -34.05
CA LYS A 455 -1.09 21.94 -32.62
C LYS A 455 -2.59 21.86 -32.45
N ASP A 456 -3.07 20.74 -32.01
CA ASP A 456 -4.49 20.53 -31.82
C ASP A 456 -4.95 20.92 -30.40
N TYR A 457 -5.82 21.91 -30.29
CA TYR A 457 -6.49 22.25 -29.05
C TYR A 457 -7.96 21.85 -29.08
N TYR A 458 -8.39 21.10 -28.06
CA TYR A 458 -9.76 20.70 -27.87
C TYR A 458 -10.33 21.27 -26.58
N LYS A 459 -11.58 21.68 -26.61
CA LYS A 459 -12.32 22.17 -25.44
C LYS A 459 -13.32 21.10 -25.00
N ILE A 460 -13.29 20.71 -23.73
CA ILE A 460 -14.22 19.79 -23.11
C ILE A 460 -14.88 20.44 -21.88
N VAL A 461 -16.09 19.95 -21.54
CA VAL A 461 -16.80 20.38 -20.33
C VAL A 461 -17.23 19.14 -19.55
N THR A 462 -16.84 19.10 -18.27
CA THR A 462 -17.29 18.04 -17.35
C THR A 462 -18.69 18.35 -16.83
N THR A 463 -19.40 17.31 -16.36
CA THR A 463 -20.73 17.49 -15.77
C THR A 463 -20.66 17.52 -14.24
N THR A 464 -21.73 17.99 -13.59
CA THR A 464 -21.88 17.94 -12.12
C THR A 464 -21.82 16.51 -11.59
N ALA A 465 -22.39 15.56 -12.34
CA ALA A 465 -22.44 14.15 -11.97
C ALA A 465 -21.12 13.40 -12.23
N ALA A 466 -20.26 13.90 -13.14
CA ALA A 466 -19.01 13.25 -13.54
C ALA A 466 -17.88 14.28 -13.67
N PRO A 467 -17.34 14.82 -12.56
CA PRO A 467 -16.33 15.88 -12.57
C PRO A 467 -14.89 15.35 -12.76
N LYS A 468 -14.65 14.04 -12.60
CA LYS A 468 -13.31 13.44 -12.71
C LYS A 468 -13.00 13.16 -14.17
N LEU A 469 -11.72 13.25 -14.54
CA LEU A 469 -11.28 13.19 -15.93
C LEU A 469 -10.11 12.21 -16.10
N LYS A 470 -10.20 11.31 -17.11
CA LYS A 470 -9.08 10.54 -17.64
C LYS A 470 -8.99 10.77 -19.13
N VAL A 471 -7.89 11.35 -19.60
CA VAL A 471 -7.64 11.63 -21.00
C VAL A 471 -6.60 10.64 -21.51
N THR A 472 -6.87 10.00 -22.62
CA THR A 472 -5.95 9.07 -23.31
C THR A 472 -5.73 9.52 -24.74
N LEU A 473 -4.46 9.48 -25.17
CA LEU A 473 -4.05 9.74 -26.55
C LEU A 473 -3.35 8.48 -27.06
N THR A 474 -3.91 7.87 -28.09
CA THR A 474 -3.54 6.53 -28.56
C THR A 474 -3.42 6.50 -30.09
N ASN A 475 -2.93 5.39 -30.65
CA ASN A 475 -2.71 5.21 -32.09
C ASN A 475 -1.77 6.28 -32.68
N LEU A 476 -0.71 6.60 -31.95
CA LEU A 476 0.23 7.66 -32.32
C LEU A 476 1.07 7.23 -33.53
N PRO A 477 1.06 8.00 -34.63
CA PRO A 477 1.94 7.70 -35.77
C PRO A 477 3.40 8.07 -35.50
N PHE A 478 3.63 9.04 -34.62
CA PHE A 478 4.92 9.55 -34.18
C PHE A 478 4.87 9.90 -32.69
N ASP A 479 5.93 10.51 -32.20
CA ASP A 479 6.03 10.97 -30.82
C ASP A 479 5.15 12.21 -30.60
N TYR A 480 3.94 12.01 -30.06
CA TYR A 480 2.97 13.06 -29.78
C TYR A 480 2.68 13.10 -28.30
N ASP A 481 2.67 14.32 -27.75
CA ASP A 481 2.47 14.62 -26.34
C ASP A 481 1.08 15.20 -26.07
N LEU A 482 0.65 15.13 -24.80
CA LEU A 482 -0.65 15.60 -24.36
C LEU A 482 -0.51 16.53 -23.13
N LYS A 483 -1.18 17.69 -23.17
CA LYS A 483 -1.31 18.63 -22.03
C LYS A 483 -2.76 18.89 -21.68
N LEU A 484 -3.03 19.07 -20.39
CA LEU A 484 -4.34 19.44 -19.83
C LEU A 484 -4.26 20.80 -19.17
N TYR A 485 -5.18 21.72 -19.54
CA TYR A 485 -5.27 23.07 -18.98
C TYR A 485 -6.65 23.35 -18.40
N ARG A 486 -6.71 24.24 -17.41
CA ARG A 486 -7.94 24.91 -16.97
C ARG A 486 -8.40 25.97 -17.97
N SER A 487 -9.66 26.41 -17.82
CA SER A 487 -10.24 27.48 -18.63
C SER A 487 -9.44 28.78 -18.59
N ASN A 488 -8.78 29.10 -17.47
CA ASN A 488 -7.93 30.26 -17.29
C ASN A 488 -6.52 30.12 -17.90
N GLY A 489 -6.17 28.95 -18.45
CA GLY A 489 -4.87 28.67 -19.04
C GLY A 489 -3.83 28.06 -18.11
N THR A 490 -4.18 27.81 -16.86
CA THR A 490 -3.29 27.08 -15.94
C THR A 490 -3.08 25.65 -16.43
N LEU A 491 -1.83 25.24 -16.65
CA LEU A 491 -1.45 23.86 -16.93
C LEU A 491 -1.74 23.00 -15.70
N LEU A 492 -2.41 21.87 -15.89
CA LEU A 492 -2.79 20.96 -14.82
C LEU A 492 -1.98 19.65 -14.84
N ALA A 493 -1.66 19.17 -16.04
CA ALA A 493 -0.89 17.94 -16.22
C ALA A 493 -0.33 17.87 -17.64
N THR A 494 0.77 17.11 -17.78
CA THR A 494 1.40 16.77 -19.05
C THR A 494 1.67 15.25 -19.06
N ALA A 495 1.50 14.61 -20.20
CA ALA A 495 1.91 13.25 -20.49
C ALA A 495 2.84 13.28 -21.69
N GLN A 496 4.05 12.68 -21.57
CA GLN A 496 5.17 12.78 -22.52
C GLN A 496 5.96 11.46 -22.57
N ASN A 497 5.28 10.37 -22.90
CA ASN A 497 5.94 9.08 -23.13
C ASN A 497 6.62 9.10 -24.51
N GLY A 498 7.86 8.68 -24.59
CA GLY A 498 8.60 8.73 -25.85
C GLY A 498 8.09 7.79 -26.93
N GLY A 499 8.28 8.20 -28.20
CA GLY A 499 7.95 7.41 -29.38
C GLY A 499 6.44 7.32 -29.64
N THR A 500 5.96 6.15 -30.04
CA THR A 500 4.52 5.92 -30.33
C THR A 500 3.75 5.35 -29.12
N SER A 501 4.30 5.48 -27.92
CA SER A 501 3.65 5.06 -26.68
C SER A 501 2.43 5.94 -26.40
N SER A 502 1.35 5.33 -25.91
CA SER A 502 0.12 6.08 -25.59
C SER A 502 0.32 7.05 -24.43
N GLU A 503 -0.33 8.21 -24.50
CA GLU A 503 -0.35 9.21 -23.45
C GLU A 503 -1.58 9.07 -22.58
N THR A 504 -1.44 9.28 -21.26
CA THR A 504 -2.56 9.23 -20.32
C THR A 504 -2.42 10.31 -19.26
N ILE A 505 -3.47 11.11 -19.09
CA ILE A 505 -3.60 12.06 -17.98
C ILE A 505 -4.82 11.65 -17.14
N THR A 506 -4.62 11.40 -15.84
CA THR A 506 -5.70 11.18 -14.88
C THR A 506 -5.81 12.40 -13.96
N TYR A 507 -6.98 13.05 -13.93
CA TYR A 507 -7.23 14.26 -13.14
C TYR A 507 -8.44 14.08 -12.23
N ASN A 508 -8.21 13.65 -10.99
CA ASN A 508 -9.23 13.31 -10.00
C ASN A 508 -9.67 14.52 -9.13
N THR A 509 -9.00 15.66 -9.24
CA THR A 509 -9.35 16.90 -8.50
C THR A 509 -10.26 17.83 -9.31
N GLY A 510 -10.82 17.35 -10.42
CA GLY A 510 -11.72 18.09 -11.28
C GLY A 510 -12.94 18.65 -10.53
N THR A 511 -13.32 19.89 -10.87
CA THR A 511 -14.50 20.55 -10.32
C THR A 511 -15.72 20.33 -11.21
N SER A 512 -16.88 20.33 -10.60
CA SER A 512 -18.18 20.13 -11.23
C SER A 512 -18.47 21.17 -12.32
N GLY A 513 -18.87 20.74 -13.51
CA GLY A 513 -19.23 21.62 -14.64
C GLY A 513 -18.08 22.48 -15.17
N ALA A 514 -16.81 22.07 -14.95
CA ALA A 514 -15.65 22.84 -15.35
C ALA A 514 -15.28 22.63 -16.83
N THR A 515 -14.77 23.70 -17.44
CA THR A 515 -14.19 23.67 -18.78
C THR A 515 -12.69 23.41 -18.69
N TYR A 516 -12.23 22.48 -19.53
CA TYR A 516 -10.81 22.15 -19.70
C TYR A 516 -10.43 22.23 -21.16
N PHE A 517 -9.12 22.44 -21.40
CA PHE A 517 -8.53 22.38 -22.73
C PHE A 517 -7.48 21.28 -22.79
N LEU A 518 -7.54 20.48 -23.84
CA LEU A 518 -6.57 19.45 -24.18
C LEU A 518 -5.69 19.97 -25.32
N HIS A 519 -4.39 19.76 -25.24
CA HIS A 519 -3.44 20.17 -26.26
C HIS A 519 -2.62 18.95 -26.68
N VAL A 520 -2.77 18.55 -27.94
CA VAL A 520 -1.97 17.53 -28.60
C VAL A 520 -0.96 18.20 -29.51
N TYR A 521 0.29 17.78 -29.44
CA TYR A 521 1.37 18.33 -30.27
C TYR A 521 2.46 17.28 -30.52
N GLY A 522 3.19 17.42 -31.63
CA GLY A 522 4.32 16.55 -31.95
C GLY A 522 5.61 16.97 -31.22
N TYR A 523 6.25 16.03 -30.52
CA TYR A 523 7.55 16.23 -29.91
C TYR A 523 8.60 16.55 -31.00
N ASN A 524 9.39 17.61 -30.79
CA ASN A 524 10.37 18.10 -31.76
C ASN A 524 9.81 18.34 -33.18
N GLY A 525 8.51 18.70 -33.29
CA GLY A 525 7.86 18.92 -34.57
C GLY A 525 7.50 17.64 -35.32
N ALA A 526 7.35 16.53 -34.64
CA ALA A 526 6.84 15.28 -35.22
C ALA A 526 5.41 15.47 -35.77
N PHE A 527 5.13 14.99 -36.96
CA PHE A 527 3.83 15.13 -37.62
C PHE A 527 3.57 13.99 -38.62
N SER A 528 2.31 13.81 -39.00
CA SER A 528 1.90 12.91 -40.09
C SER A 528 0.80 13.56 -40.91
N ALA A 529 1.04 13.74 -42.20
CA ALA A 529 0.06 14.28 -43.15
C ALA A 529 -0.97 13.24 -43.62
N SER A 530 -0.91 12.00 -43.11
CA SER A 530 -1.74 10.89 -43.64
C SER A 530 -2.24 9.92 -42.58
N GLN A 531 -1.71 9.97 -41.34
CA GLN A 531 -2.09 9.05 -40.24
C GLN A 531 -2.66 9.82 -39.08
N CYS A 532 -3.75 9.33 -38.50
CA CYS A 532 -4.41 9.91 -37.36
C CYS A 532 -3.91 9.36 -36.01
N TYR A 533 -4.03 10.18 -34.98
CA TYR A 533 -4.09 9.77 -33.59
C TYR A 533 -5.54 9.65 -33.12
N THR A 534 -5.75 9.04 -31.97
CA THR A 534 -7.06 8.97 -31.30
C THR A 534 -6.95 9.58 -29.91
N LEU A 535 -7.73 10.63 -29.65
CA LEU A 535 -7.86 11.29 -28.36
C LEU A 535 -9.22 10.94 -27.73
N ARG A 536 -9.25 10.59 -26.46
CA ARG A 536 -10.47 10.33 -25.73
C ARG A 536 -10.43 10.94 -24.33
N ALA A 537 -11.45 11.70 -23.98
CA ALA A 537 -11.63 12.28 -22.65
C ALA A 537 -12.78 11.59 -21.90
N ASN A 538 -12.46 10.67 -21.00
CA ASN A 538 -13.44 9.97 -20.19
C ASN A 538 -13.74 10.77 -18.91
N THR A 539 -15.03 10.80 -18.51
CA THR A 539 -15.47 11.45 -17.27
C THR A 539 -16.10 10.43 -16.31
N SER A 540 -15.99 10.66 -14.99
CA SER A 540 -16.51 9.77 -13.95
C SER A 540 -16.98 10.54 -12.72
N ALA A 541 -17.95 9.98 -12.01
CA ALA A 541 -18.38 10.43 -10.68
C ALA A 541 -17.33 10.05 -9.60
N THR A 542 -16.67 8.91 -9.76
CA THR A 542 -15.65 8.39 -8.85
C THR A 542 -14.25 8.62 -9.42
N ASN A 543 -13.23 8.60 -8.56
CA ASN A 543 -11.85 8.71 -8.99
C ASN A 543 -11.48 7.59 -9.97
N PHE A 544 -10.82 7.95 -11.06
CA PHE A 544 -10.13 6.98 -11.89
C PHE A 544 -8.95 6.39 -11.11
N ARG A 545 -8.72 5.08 -11.29
CA ARG A 545 -7.57 4.40 -10.73
C ARG A 545 -6.30 4.93 -11.44
N LEU A 546 -5.27 5.23 -10.67
CA LEU A 546 -3.96 5.58 -11.21
C LEU A 546 -3.29 4.26 -11.65
N ASP A 547 -3.17 4.07 -12.96
CA ASP A 547 -2.52 2.89 -13.51
C ASP A 547 -1.01 3.09 -13.41
N GLY A 548 -0.39 2.66 -12.31
CA GLY A 548 1.06 2.44 -12.20
C GLY A 548 2.00 3.65 -12.36
N SER A 549 1.48 4.86 -12.45
CA SER A 549 2.27 6.09 -12.63
C SER A 549 2.28 6.99 -11.39
N GLU A 550 2.49 6.41 -10.20
CA GLU A 550 2.85 7.21 -9.00
C GLU A 550 4.11 8.04 -9.24
N GLU A 551 4.99 7.61 -10.14
CA GLU A 551 6.21 8.31 -10.54
C GLU A 551 5.98 9.71 -11.15
N GLN A 552 4.84 9.96 -11.82
CA GLN A 552 4.59 11.27 -12.46
C GLN A 552 3.93 12.31 -11.55
N MET A 553 3.20 11.92 -10.52
CA MET A 553 2.66 12.87 -9.53
C MET A 553 3.72 13.29 -8.51
N GLU A 554 4.66 12.42 -8.16
CA GLU A 554 5.82 12.75 -7.33
C GLU A 554 6.80 13.68 -8.07
N LYS A 555 6.92 13.57 -9.39
CA LYS A 555 7.75 14.44 -10.25
C LYS A 555 7.26 15.90 -10.35
N ALA A 556 6.00 16.18 -10.02
CA ALA A 556 5.46 17.55 -10.03
C ALA A 556 5.53 18.23 -8.64
N ALA A 557 5.87 17.53 -7.59
CA ALA A 557 5.90 18.05 -6.23
C ALA A 557 7.18 18.86 -5.96
N LEU A 558 7.00 20.04 -5.38
CA LEU A 558 8.06 20.79 -4.72
C LEU A 558 8.04 20.40 -3.25
N ASN A 559 9.05 19.68 -2.79
CA ASN A 559 9.16 19.22 -1.42
C ASN A 559 10.20 20.03 -0.65
N VAL A 560 9.88 20.40 0.59
CA VAL A 560 10.80 21.08 1.51
C VAL A 560 10.98 20.19 2.74
N PHE A 561 12.22 19.81 3.04
CA PHE A 561 12.52 18.90 4.15
C PHE A 561 13.83 19.27 4.88
N PRO A 562 13.89 19.01 6.21
CA PRO A 562 12.77 18.65 7.05
C PRO A 562 11.73 19.79 7.16
N ASN A 563 10.49 19.46 7.49
CA ASN A 563 9.47 20.44 7.79
C ASN A 563 8.73 20.00 9.08
N PRO A 564 8.93 20.66 10.22
CA PRO A 564 9.70 21.92 10.42
C PRO A 564 11.18 21.79 10.14
N ALA A 565 11.76 22.87 9.55
CA ALA A 565 13.18 23.03 9.33
C ALA A 565 13.86 23.76 10.50
N ASN A 566 15.16 23.53 10.72
CA ASN A 566 15.94 24.29 11.69
C ASN A 566 16.85 25.29 10.96
N ASP A 567 18.15 24.98 10.82
CA ASP A 567 19.14 25.89 10.23
C ASP A 567 19.34 25.70 8.73
N LYS A 568 18.80 24.62 8.18
CA LYS A 568 18.83 24.29 6.74
C LYS A 568 17.57 23.58 6.30
N ALA A 569 17.14 23.83 5.06
CA ALA A 569 16.12 23.02 4.40
C ALA A 569 16.64 22.51 3.05
N GLY A 570 16.33 21.27 2.75
CA GLY A 570 16.45 20.69 1.42
C GLY A 570 15.19 21.01 0.60
N ILE A 571 15.39 21.31 -0.67
CA ILE A 571 14.33 21.57 -1.65
C ILE A 571 14.49 20.51 -2.73
N GLN A 572 13.52 19.61 -2.81
CA GLN A 572 13.49 18.53 -3.79
C GLN A 572 12.41 18.81 -4.83
N PHE A 573 12.78 18.73 -6.09
CA PHE A 573 11.87 18.89 -7.21
C PHE A 573 12.41 18.19 -8.46
N PHE A 574 11.53 17.95 -9.42
CA PHE A 574 11.88 17.33 -10.69
C PHE A 574 11.97 18.37 -11.79
N ALA A 575 13.07 18.39 -12.56
CA ALA A 575 13.28 19.25 -13.72
C ALA A 575 13.30 18.43 -15.02
N VAL A 576 12.75 19.00 -16.08
CA VAL A 576 12.62 18.33 -17.41
C VAL A 576 13.86 18.51 -18.28
N GLY A 577 14.88 19.19 -17.78
CA GLY A 577 16.13 19.44 -18.52
C GLY A 577 17.09 20.35 -17.77
N ASN A 578 18.21 20.64 -18.40
CA ASN A 578 19.21 21.55 -17.86
C ASN A 578 18.75 23.00 -18.11
N GLN A 579 18.23 23.67 -17.08
CA GLN A 579 17.76 25.04 -17.18
C GLN A 579 18.04 25.82 -15.90
N GLU A 580 18.02 27.14 -16.01
CA GLU A 580 18.15 28.00 -14.84
C GLU A 580 16.84 28.06 -14.07
N VAL A 581 16.92 27.90 -12.75
CA VAL A 581 15.80 28.03 -11.83
C VAL A 581 16.10 29.06 -10.76
N VAL A 582 15.06 29.74 -10.29
CA VAL A 582 15.14 30.68 -9.20
C VAL A 582 14.29 30.20 -8.04
N VAL A 583 14.90 30.09 -6.86
CA VAL A 583 14.22 29.76 -5.61
C VAL A 583 14.13 31.02 -4.76
N ASN A 584 12.92 31.50 -4.47
CA ASN A 584 12.67 32.64 -3.61
C ASN A 584 12.08 32.18 -2.27
N LEU A 585 12.58 32.75 -1.19
CA LEU A 585 12.04 32.54 0.17
C LEU A 585 11.28 33.78 0.61
N TYR A 586 10.06 33.61 1.14
CA TYR A 586 9.20 34.68 1.63
C TYR A 586 8.79 34.41 3.09
N ASN A 587 8.61 35.46 3.87
CA ASN A 587 7.97 35.37 5.19
C ASN A 587 6.43 35.27 5.07
N ALA A 588 5.76 35.13 6.21
CA ALA A 588 4.30 35.03 6.28
C ALA A 588 3.55 36.28 5.76
N MET A 589 4.23 37.42 5.68
CA MET A 589 3.69 38.69 5.15
C MET A 589 3.92 38.85 3.63
N GLY A 590 4.54 37.87 2.96
CA GLY A 590 4.83 37.87 1.53
C GLY A 590 6.06 38.72 1.14
N GLN A 591 6.89 39.12 2.10
CA GLN A 591 8.15 39.81 1.80
C GLN A 591 9.19 38.79 1.38
N LYS A 592 9.85 39.02 0.25
CA LYS A 592 10.96 38.20 -0.23
C LYS A 592 12.20 38.43 0.63
N LEU A 593 12.71 37.38 1.22
CA LEU A 593 13.84 37.41 2.15
C LEU A 593 15.15 36.97 1.48
N GLN A 594 15.06 35.97 0.59
CA GLN A 594 16.22 35.40 -0.08
C GLN A 594 15.85 34.95 -1.50
N SER A 595 16.83 34.98 -2.40
CA SER A 595 16.71 34.44 -3.75
C SER A 595 17.97 33.66 -4.09
N ILE A 596 17.81 32.44 -4.61
CA ILE A 596 18.89 31.52 -5.01
C ILE A 596 18.69 31.19 -6.48
N GLN A 597 19.76 31.29 -7.27
CA GLN A 597 19.78 30.82 -8.65
C GLN A 597 20.54 29.49 -8.71
N ALA A 598 20.02 28.54 -9.46
CA ALA A 598 20.65 27.25 -9.69
C ALA A 598 20.40 26.79 -11.11
N VAL A 599 21.27 25.90 -11.60
CA VAL A 599 21.06 25.17 -12.86
C VAL A 599 20.61 23.76 -12.52
N THR A 600 19.51 23.32 -13.10
CA THR A 600 18.98 21.97 -12.91
C THR A 600 19.70 20.98 -13.83
N VAL A 601 19.59 19.71 -13.47
CA VAL A 601 19.82 18.56 -14.35
C VAL A 601 18.49 17.86 -14.63
N GLU A 602 18.39 17.21 -15.77
CA GLU A 602 17.19 16.40 -16.05
C GLU A 602 16.98 15.34 -14.97
N GLY A 603 15.78 15.27 -14.40
CA GLY A 603 15.44 14.36 -13.32
C GLY A 603 15.25 15.07 -11.98
N GLU A 604 15.48 14.33 -10.90
CA GLU A 604 15.35 14.82 -9.53
C GLU A 604 16.51 15.77 -9.17
N ASN A 605 16.16 16.94 -8.65
CA ASN A 605 17.10 17.97 -8.21
C ASN A 605 16.92 18.22 -6.71
N ASN A 606 18.04 18.39 -6.00
CA ASN A 606 18.09 18.71 -4.58
C ASN A 606 18.92 19.99 -4.36
N LEU A 607 18.27 21.05 -3.90
CA LEU A 607 18.91 22.31 -3.50
C LEU A 607 18.85 22.46 -1.99
N TYR A 608 19.76 23.25 -1.42
CA TYR A 608 19.77 23.53 0.02
C TYR A 608 19.71 25.03 0.27
N VAL A 609 18.83 25.42 1.20
CA VAL A 609 18.70 26.79 1.67
C VAL A 609 19.23 26.90 3.08
N ASP A 610 20.09 27.88 3.32
CA ASP A 610 20.54 28.24 4.67
C ASP A 610 19.46 29.08 5.36
N LEU A 611 18.95 28.60 6.48
CA LEU A 611 17.90 29.21 7.29
C LEU A 611 18.42 29.73 8.62
N SER A 612 19.73 29.69 8.86
CA SER A 612 20.36 29.98 10.17
C SER A 612 20.05 31.39 10.67
N THR A 613 19.80 32.36 9.76
CA THR A 613 19.51 33.77 10.08
C THR A 613 18.02 34.08 10.27
N PHE A 614 17.13 33.14 10.00
CA PHE A 614 15.66 33.33 10.08
C PHE A 614 15.11 32.84 11.40
N SER A 615 14.13 33.51 11.97
CA SER A 615 13.45 33.16 13.21
C SER A 615 12.41 32.05 13.01
N SER A 616 12.02 31.39 14.11
CA SER A 616 10.91 30.41 14.07
C SER A 616 9.63 31.06 13.53
N GLY A 617 8.92 30.38 12.63
CA GLY A 617 7.71 30.89 11.98
C GLY A 617 7.35 30.16 10.69
N MET A 618 6.26 30.59 10.05
CA MET A 618 5.81 30.07 8.77
C MET A 618 6.44 30.86 7.61
N TYR A 619 6.92 30.13 6.60
CA TYR A 619 7.58 30.66 5.42
C TYR A 619 6.98 30.05 4.15
N MET A 620 7.18 30.72 3.03
CA MET A 620 6.82 30.22 1.70
C MET A 620 8.06 30.15 0.83
N LEU A 621 8.23 29.04 0.13
CA LEU A 621 9.25 28.84 -0.86
C LEU A 621 8.59 28.83 -2.24
N GLU A 622 9.10 29.60 -3.17
CA GLU A 622 8.68 29.67 -4.57
C GLU A 622 9.83 29.20 -5.45
N LEU A 623 9.60 28.20 -6.24
CA LEU A 623 10.49 27.74 -7.31
C LEU A 623 9.95 28.28 -8.65
N ILE A 624 10.78 28.96 -9.40
CA ILE A 624 10.50 29.48 -10.73
C ILE A 624 11.37 28.73 -11.74
N GLU A 625 10.74 28.08 -12.69
CA GLU A 625 11.36 27.30 -13.76
C GLU A 625 10.77 27.79 -15.09
N GLY A 626 11.46 28.70 -15.77
CA GLY A 626 10.92 29.40 -16.94
C GLY A 626 9.67 30.22 -16.60
N GLU A 627 8.52 29.87 -17.18
CA GLU A 627 7.22 30.48 -16.89
C GLU A 627 6.46 29.76 -15.74
N GLU A 628 6.94 28.61 -15.30
CA GLU A 628 6.30 27.83 -14.23
C GLU A 628 6.70 28.34 -12.86
N ARG A 629 5.72 28.31 -11.94
CA ARG A 629 5.92 28.66 -10.52
C ARG A 629 5.33 27.59 -9.64
N LYS A 630 6.15 27.05 -8.74
CA LYS A 630 5.72 26.10 -7.71
C LYS A 630 5.92 26.74 -6.35
N ILE A 631 4.93 26.65 -5.47
CA ILE A 631 4.97 27.29 -4.13
C ILE A 631 4.71 26.22 -3.08
N GLN A 632 5.60 26.15 -2.09
CA GLN A 632 5.47 25.27 -0.93
C GLN A 632 5.57 26.07 0.37
N LYS A 633 4.63 25.85 1.30
CA LYS A 633 4.69 26.40 2.67
C LYS A 633 5.45 25.44 3.56
N PHE A 634 6.28 25.97 4.46
CA PHE A 634 6.99 25.21 5.45
C PHE A 634 7.19 26.02 6.73
N THR A 635 7.61 25.38 7.81
CA THR A 635 7.83 26.01 9.12
C THR A 635 9.30 25.94 9.48
N ILE A 636 9.86 27.04 10.00
CA ILE A 636 11.15 27.07 10.67
C ILE A 636 10.90 26.97 12.16
N GLN A 637 11.60 26.05 12.83
CA GLN A 637 11.54 25.86 14.28
C GLN A 637 12.97 25.77 14.81
N LYS A 638 13.36 26.78 15.61
CA LYS A 638 14.66 26.86 16.28
C LYS A 638 14.51 26.63 17.76
#